data_af16ecb87f4e6a5ae64fab30a70c0469
#
_entry.id   af16ecb87f4e6a5ae64fab30a70c0469
#
_cell.length_a   1.000
_cell.length_b   1.000
_cell.length_c   1.000
_cell.angle_alpha   90.00
_cell.angle_beta   90.00
_cell.angle_gamma   90.00
#
_symmetry.space_group_name_H-M   'P 1'
#
loop_
_entity.id
_entity.type
_entity.pdbx_description
1 polymer ?
#
loop_
_entity_poly.entity_id
_entity_poly.type
_entity_poly.pdbx_seq_one_letter_code
_entity_poly.pdbx_strand_id
1 'polypeptide(L)'
;MRFFRLFATLAIAVCAVAFTACNKPAPDVDNVDTTTTIKLEVENNTIEIDSEGGEVNVTYIINNGIEGIDIVASTEAEWVSDIVVCDGTLAFTVAKNMEANARETRMRITYPNIDTQYLVVKQAQFNAITFELEVTASTSTSCSTLIKPSTDAYAYIAYMSEIDYFLGAGITNAEELFQDDYNYFMAYAQQVDAPYLYEFFLMNYFAYEGEQTIEWTGMMPGKEYVLYVYAIEFNEANNDYWMASPVTYTMVTLQGEELTDVQFDVDVAIDGPNASYKINPVDYDGKYYLTVYEQGDYMYRDTPADDAYTELVSSVWLDMMAQLMASGYAPDQLLELMCLQGYEEYSELLKGSTNYAMVIYAVEMVDGLPQVASKPQVVNFTTEEVGASQMVLDIKVENKYVRVADIIITPTTNDPYTVAIVAKNEVPNKSNEEIIAWCNNSFYMESYQGEIRSHINSFKPETEYSILAYGYYGDVVTTDLFRLDFTTDAVSECENSVVRVDFNGPYSLMELEAYDPDYFYNYGMFETMGWYAMWAEIFTEEPTQDLFYCIYSAQEVAVYGEAAVFEDLVTYPCDNTQILTGENGKLYVMCAVAMDYRGNYSEMWMSEPFMYNYDASTKRPLEELIEKVFGAKSSAKQLKVQSTIPAAKPLRATMR
;
A
#
# COMPACT_ATOMS: atom_id res chain seq x y z
N MET A 1 18.47 -0.90 10.11
CA MET A 1 19.86 -1.35 10.38
C MET A 1 20.08 -1.53 11.89
N ARG A 2 19.38 -2.48 12.54
CA ARG A 2 19.56 -2.83 13.98
C ARG A 2 18.95 -4.19 14.37
N PHE A 3 18.82 -5.15 13.46
CA PHE A 3 18.27 -6.49 13.76
C PHE A 3 19.21 -7.67 13.41
N PHE A 4 20.46 -7.43 13.08
CA PHE A 4 21.42 -8.48 12.71
C PHE A 4 22.42 -8.85 13.82
N ARG A 5 22.07 -8.71 15.11
CA ARG A 5 22.99 -9.04 16.22
C ARG A 5 22.42 -9.98 17.29
N LEU A 6 21.38 -10.75 17.02
CA LEU A 6 20.81 -11.65 18.04
C LEU A 6 20.90 -13.15 17.73
N PHE A 7 21.43 -13.56 16.58
CA PHE A 7 21.59 -14.98 16.26
C PHE A 7 23.03 -15.53 16.40
N ALA A 8 24.01 -14.70 16.69
CA ALA A 8 25.40 -15.12 16.86
C ALA A 8 25.76 -15.59 18.29
N THR A 9 24.82 -15.61 19.24
CA THR A 9 25.12 -15.90 20.66
C THR A 9 24.54 -17.22 21.17
N LEU A 10 23.83 -17.99 20.34
CA LEU A 10 23.29 -19.29 20.78
C LEU A 10 24.12 -20.51 20.35
N ALA A 11 24.98 -20.36 19.35
CA ALA A 11 25.86 -21.46 18.89
C ALA A 11 27.07 -21.72 19.79
N ILE A 12 27.42 -20.82 20.72
CA ILE A 12 28.60 -20.97 21.62
C ILE A 12 28.27 -21.69 22.93
N ALA A 13 27.00 -21.89 23.25
CA ALA A 13 26.60 -22.47 24.55
C ALA A 13 26.52 -24.02 24.56
N VAL A 14 26.58 -24.69 23.42
CA VAL A 14 26.49 -26.17 23.35
C VAL A 14 27.86 -26.87 23.41
N CYS A 15 28.96 -26.20 23.08
CA CYS A 15 30.31 -26.76 23.16
C CYS A 15 30.95 -26.75 24.57
N ALA A 16 30.27 -26.22 25.61
CA ALA A 16 30.89 -26.06 26.94
C ALA A 16 30.58 -27.19 27.95
N VAL A 17 29.87 -28.25 27.57
CA VAL A 17 29.45 -29.32 28.51
C VAL A 17 30.21 -30.64 28.35
N ALA A 18 31.18 -30.78 27.44
CA ALA A 18 31.91 -32.03 27.18
C ALA A 18 33.33 -32.07 27.77
N PHE A 19 33.70 -31.19 28.69
CA PHE A 19 35.00 -31.31 29.38
C PHE A 19 34.84 -31.89 30.80
N THR A 20 34.69 -33.21 30.88
CA THR A 20 35.11 -33.95 32.10
C THR A 20 35.59 -35.34 31.75
N ALA A 21 36.90 -35.47 31.89
CA ALA A 21 37.67 -36.65 32.34
C ALA A 21 37.59 -37.95 31.54
N CYS A 22 38.69 -38.32 30.95
CA CYS A 22 39.14 -39.71 30.93
C CYS A 22 40.63 -39.79 31.23
N ASN A 23 40.95 -40.07 32.51
CA ASN A 23 42.23 -40.69 32.85
C ASN A 23 42.08 -42.20 32.68
N LYS A 24 42.88 -42.83 31.84
CA LYS A 24 43.12 -44.27 31.84
C LYS A 24 44.63 -44.56 31.78
N PRO A 25 45.12 -45.54 32.52
CA PRO A 25 46.55 -45.88 32.57
C PRO A 25 47.01 -46.69 31.34
N ALA A 26 48.27 -46.55 31.00
CA ALA A 26 48.93 -47.19 29.88
C ALA A 26 49.00 -48.71 30.01
N PRO A 27 48.85 -49.49 28.93
CA PRO A 27 49.26 -50.89 28.85
C PRO A 27 50.58 -51.05 28.09
N ASP A 28 51.24 -52.17 28.36
CA ASP A 28 52.57 -52.58 27.98
C ASP A 28 52.83 -52.67 26.49
N VAL A 29 54.09 -52.46 26.16
CA VAL A 29 54.66 -52.39 24.80
C VAL A 29 54.96 -53.79 24.30
N ASP A 30 54.34 -54.19 23.19
CA ASP A 30 55.02 -55.05 22.21
C ASP A 30 54.39 -54.86 20.83
N ASN A 31 55.29 -54.44 19.88
CA ASN A 31 55.04 -54.30 18.45
C ASN A 31 54.05 -53.16 18.01
N VAL A 32 54.41 -51.93 18.31
CA VAL A 32 53.68 -50.79 17.84
C VAL A 32 54.02 -50.48 16.41
N ASP A 33 53.09 -50.64 15.49
CA ASP A 33 53.14 -50.01 14.16
C ASP A 33 53.21 -48.49 14.41
N THR A 34 54.37 -47.89 14.16
CA THR A 34 54.62 -46.45 14.42
C THR A 34 54.17 -45.58 13.26
N THR A 35 53.47 -46.14 12.30
CA THR A 35 52.97 -45.38 11.14
C THR A 35 51.76 -44.57 11.56
N THR A 36 51.82 -43.23 11.41
CA THR A 36 50.67 -42.36 11.62
C THR A 36 49.64 -42.60 10.52
N THR A 37 48.39 -42.86 10.88
CA THR A 37 47.29 -43.04 9.92
C THR A 37 46.05 -42.31 10.35
N ILE A 38 45.28 -41.78 9.39
CA ILE A 38 43.94 -41.26 9.60
C ILE A 38 42.95 -42.25 9.01
N LYS A 39 41.91 -42.55 9.75
CA LYS A 39 40.77 -43.33 9.29
C LYS A 39 39.52 -42.51 9.45
N LEU A 40 38.85 -42.18 8.35
CA LEU A 40 37.49 -41.62 8.39
C LEU A 40 36.52 -42.78 8.60
N GLU A 41 35.58 -42.62 9.52
CA GLU A 41 34.58 -43.65 9.82
C GLU A 41 33.35 -43.51 8.92
N VAL A 42 33.61 -43.39 7.61
CA VAL A 42 32.58 -43.40 6.56
C VAL A 42 33.02 -44.40 5.47
N GLU A 43 32.04 -45.07 4.88
CA GLU A 43 32.29 -46.06 3.86
C GLU A 43 32.90 -45.43 2.59
N ASN A 44 34.03 -45.97 2.14
CA ASN A 44 34.75 -45.49 0.98
C ASN A 44 35.10 -44.00 0.98
N ASN A 45 35.24 -43.39 2.17
CA ASN A 45 35.43 -41.94 2.32
C ASN A 45 34.42 -41.11 1.53
N THR A 46 33.20 -41.56 1.46
CA THR A 46 32.11 -40.88 0.69
C THR A 46 30.91 -40.69 1.58
N ILE A 47 30.32 -39.50 1.51
CA ILE A 47 29.05 -39.16 2.13
C ILE A 47 28.06 -38.86 1.02
N GLU A 48 26.90 -39.45 1.11
CA GLU A 48 25.75 -39.16 0.27
C GLU A 48 24.72 -38.41 1.10
N ILE A 49 24.29 -37.24 0.62
CA ILE A 49 23.37 -36.31 1.28
C ILE A 49 22.22 -36.06 0.32
N ASP A 50 21.01 -35.90 0.84
CA ASP A 50 19.87 -35.51 0.02
C ASP A 50 19.98 -34.04 -0.44
N SER A 51 19.05 -33.60 -1.24
CA SER A 51 19.03 -32.23 -1.79
C SER A 51 18.84 -31.16 -0.71
N GLU A 52 18.22 -31.48 0.43
CA GLU A 52 17.99 -30.51 1.51
C GLU A 52 19.27 -30.06 2.22
N GLY A 53 20.33 -30.88 2.16
CA GLY A 53 21.59 -30.56 2.84
C GLY A 53 21.51 -30.66 4.35
N GLY A 54 22.17 -29.75 5.05
CA GLY A 54 22.16 -29.66 6.53
C GLY A 54 23.50 -29.91 7.18
N GLU A 55 23.53 -30.10 8.49
CA GLU A 55 24.75 -30.36 9.26
C GLU A 55 25.21 -31.81 9.12
N VAL A 56 26.48 -31.98 8.83
CA VAL A 56 27.15 -33.29 8.62
C VAL A 56 28.24 -33.44 9.66
N ASN A 57 28.27 -34.60 10.31
CA ASN A 57 29.30 -34.95 11.28
C ASN A 57 29.99 -36.25 10.87
N VAL A 58 31.30 -36.21 10.67
CA VAL A 58 32.15 -37.35 10.30
C VAL A 58 33.14 -37.65 11.41
N THR A 59 33.04 -38.82 11.98
CA THR A 59 34.01 -39.29 12.96
C THR A 59 35.29 -39.74 12.27
N TYR A 60 36.43 -39.42 12.86
CA TYR A 60 37.74 -39.91 12.38
C TYR A 60 38.64 -40.32 13.54
N ILE A 61 39.60 -41.17 13.24
CA ILE A 61 40.58 -41.66 14.20
C ILE A 61 41.99 -41.38 13.66
N ILE A 62 42.83 -40.76 14.49
CA ILE A 62 44.26 -40.60 14.21
C ILE A 62 45.01 -41.64 15.05
N ASN A 63 45.61 -42.64 14.41
CA ASN A 63 46.46 -43.58 15.07
C ASN A 63 47.92 -43.08 15.06
N ASN A 64 48.62 -43.19 16.19
CA ASN A 64 50.00 -42.71 16.36
C ASN A 64 50.18 -41.23 15.97
N GLY A 65 49.17 -40.40 16.31
CA GLY A 65 49.16 -38.98 16.03
C GLY A 65 50.14 -38.18 16.90
N ILE A 66 50.43 -36.96 16.49
CA ILE A 66 51.26 -36.01 17.22
C ILE A 66 50.34 -35.34 18.27
N GLU A 67 50.77 -35.36 19.52
CA GLU A 67 49.97 -34.76 20.62
C GLU A 67 49.67 -33.29 20.35
N GLY A 68 48.39 -32.92 20.47
CA GLY A 68 47.89 -31.54 20.28
C GLY A 68 47.81 -31.11 18.80
N ILE A 69 47.99 -31.99 17.83
CA ILE A 69 47.79 -31.70 16.41
C ILE A 69 46.58 -32.47 15.90
N ASP A 70 45.69 -31.81 15.21
CA ASP A 70 44.51 -32.36 14.59
C ASP A 70 44.58 -32.26 13.05
N ILE A 71 43.60 -32.84 12.35
CA ILE A 71 43.48 -32.74 10.90
C ILE A 71 43.10 -31.29 10.49
N VAL A 72 43.42 -30.94 9.25
CA VAL A 72 42.89 -29.71 8.62
C VAL A 72 42.08 -30.14 7.42
N ALA A 73 40.81 -29.71 7.40
CA ALA A 73 39.88 -29.97 6.31
C ALA A 73 39.56 -28.70 5.55
N SER A 74 39.46 -28.76 4.22
CA SER A 74 39.09 -27.65 3.36
C SER A 74 38.47 -28.10 2.03
N THR A 75 37.61 -27.30 1.44
CA THR A 75 37.07 -27.50 0.09
C THR A 75 36.96 -26.15 -0.63
N GLU A 76 36.93 -26.20 -1.97
CA GLU A 76 36.69 -25.03 -2.83
C GLU A 76 35.19 -24.86 -3.17
N ALA A 77 34.34 -25.81 -2.77
CA ALA A 77 32.91 -25.76 -3.04
C ALA A 77 32.22 -24.77 -2.08
N GLU A 78 31.66 -23.70 -2.61
CA GLU A 78 30.97 -22.65 -1.86
C GLU A 78 29.71 -23.14 -1.11
N TRP A 79 29.13 -24.26 -1.60
CA TRP A 79 27.97 -24.90 -0.97
C TRP A 79 28.29 -25.79 0.24
N VAL A 80 29.58 -25.85 0.67
CA VAL A 80 30.01 -26.49 1.91
C VAL A 80 30.68 -25.45 2.80
N SER A 81 30.10 -25.17 3.95
CA SER A 81 30.54 -24.12 4.87
C SER A 81 30.75 -24.64 6.30
N ASP A 82 31.14 -23.78 7.21
CA ASP A 82 31.23 -24.00 8.66
C ASP A 82 32.05 -25.24 9.03
N ILE A 83 33.19 -25.47 8.29
CA ILE A 83 34.03 -26.61 8.51
C ILE A 83 34.75 -26.48 9.86
N VAL A 84 34.45 -27.37 10.78
CA VAL A 84 34.98 -27.41 12.15
C VAL A 84 35.59 -28.79 12.41
N VAL A 85 36.81 -28.82 12.91
CA VAL A 85 37.49 -30.03 13.35
C VAL A 85 37.66 -29.97 14.87
N CYS A 86 37.16 -30.97 15.56
CA CYS A 86 37.22 -31.03 17.03
C CYS A 86 37.23 -32.51 17.52
N ASP A 87 38.21 -32.90 18.28
CA ASP A 87 38.31 -34.17 19.01
C ASP A 87 37.78 -35.42 18.30
N GLY A 88 38.26 -35.68 17.10
CA GLY A 88 37.89 -36.87 16.31
C GLY A 88 36.58 -36.72 15.53
N THR A 89 36.05 -35.52 15.42
CA THR A 89 34.86 -35.19 14.63
C THR A 89 35.16 -34.05 13.65
N LEU A 90 34.86 -34.28 12.38
CA LEU A 90 34.83 -33.28 11.31
C LEU A 90 33.36 -32.91 11.06
N ALA A 91 32.97 -31.69 11.42
CA ALA A 91 31.63 -31.14 11.21
C ALA A 91 31.68 -30.12 10.07
N PHE A 92 30.63 -30.07 9.27
CA PHE A 92 30.42 -29.03 8.25
C PHE A 92 28.96 -28.93 7.86
N THR A 93 28.59 -27.81 7.26
CA THR A 93 27.24 -27.54 6.76
C THR A 93 27.22 -27.69 5.24
N VAL A 94 26.21 -28.35 4.71
CA VAL A 94 25.95 -28.49 3.26
C VAL A 94 24.72 -27.69 2.94
N ALA A 95 24.83 -26.69 2.06
CA ALA A 95 23.70 -25.89 1.61
C ALA A 95 22.73 -26.72 0.77
N LYS A 96 21.44 -26.34 0.76
CA LYS A 96 20.42 -26.97 -0.09
C LYS A 96 20.86 -26.95 -1.55
N ASN A 97 20.69 -28.07 -2.26
CA ASN A 97 20.90 -28.14 -3.70
C ASN A 97 19.58 -27.78 -4.42
N MET A 98 19.52 -26.61 -5.00
CA MET A 98 18.35 -26.12 -5.76
C MET A 98 18.43 -26.47 -7.25
N GLU A 99 19.47 -27.20 -7.67
CA GLU A 99 19.73 -27.53 -9.07
C GLU A 99 19.12 -28.89 -9.47
N ALA A 100 18.72 -29.00 -10.72
CA ALA A 100 18.20 -30.24 -11.31
C ALA A 100 19.26 -31.35 -11.42
N ASN A 101 20.52 -31.06 -11.12
CA ASN A 101 21.62 -31.98 -11.19
C ASN A 101 22.22 -32.26 -9.80
N ALA A 102 22.57 -33.51 -9.58
CA ALA A 102 23.38 -33.89 -8.42
C ALA A 102 24.75 -33.21 -8.49
N ARG A 103 25.34 -32.86 -7.36
CA ARG A 103 26.65 -32.23 -7.27
C ARG A 103 27.61 -33.02 -6.36
N GLU A 104 28.88 -32.89 -6.64
CA GLU A 104 29.92 -33.57 -5.89
C GLU A 104 31.11 -32.64 -5.66
N THR A 105 31.68 -32.70 -4.48
CA THR A 105 32.96 -32.06 -4.17
C THR A 105 33.89 -33.00 -3.41
N ARG A 106 35.17 -32.63 -3.38
CA ARG A 106 36.19 -33.34 -2.59
C ARG A 106 36.71 -32.41 -1.50
N MET A 107 36.43 -32.76 -0.26
CA MET A 107 37.03 -32.10 0.88
C MET A 107 38.42 -32.64 1.11
N ARG A 108 39.40 -31.78 1.06
CA ARG A 108 40.81 -32.12 1.28
C ARG A 108 41.09 -32.20 2.77
N ILE A 109 41.65 -33.32 3.21
CA ILE A 109 42.03 -33.58 4.60
C ILE A 109 43.56 -33.77 4.65
N THR A 110 44.19 -32.93 5.45
CA THR A 110 45.66 -32.93 5.62
C THR A 110 46.06 -33.11 7.07
N TYR A 111 47.19 -33.78 7.27
CA TYR A 111 47.84 -33.96 8.58
C TYR A 111 49.34 -34.06 8.36
N PRO A 112 50.20 -33.64 9.30
CA PRO A 112 51.66 -33.71 9.11
C PRO A 112 52.19 -35.13 8.83
N ASN A 113 53.08 -35.23 7.86
CA ASN A 113 53.81 -36.43 7.46
C ASN A 113 52.98 -37.60 6.90
N ILE A 114 51.74 -37.34 6.48
CA ILE A 114 50.92 -38.30 5.74
C ILE A 114 50.40 -37.70 4.45
N ASP A 115 50.13 -38.56 3.49
CA ASP A 115 49.55 -38.16 2.21
C ASP A 115 48.15 -37.57 2.41
N THR A 116 47.84 -36.53 1.65
CA THR A 116 46.51 -35.90 1.65
C THR A 116 45.42 -36.93 1.34
N GLN A 117 44.42 -36.99 2.20
CA GLN A 117 43.21 -37.76 1.99
C GLN A 117 42.06 -36.87 1.49
N TYR A 118 41.06 -37.50 0.92
CA TYR A 118 39.87 -36.81 0.44
C TYR A 118 38.63 -37.50 0.98
N LEU A 119 37.69 -36.66 1.49
CA LEU A 119 36.32 -37.03 1.75
C LEU A 119 35.50 -36.55 0.55
N VAL A 120 34.79 -37.46 -0.09
CA VAL A 120 33.89 -37.15 -1.20
C VAL A 120 32.53 -36.82 -0.61
N VAL A 121 32.01 -35.63 -0.89
CA VAL A 121 30.67 -35.20 -0.49
C VAL A 121 29.81 -35.16 -1.76
N LYS A 122 28.82 -36.04 -1.83
CA LYS A 122 27.84 -36.12 -2.91
C LYS A 122 26.51 -35.67 -2.41
N GLN A 123 25.91 -34.73 -3.11
CA GLN A 123 24.58 -34.28 -2.82
C GLN A 123 23.65 -34.61 -3.99
N ALA A 124 22.50 -35.20 -3.67
CA ALA A 124 21.48 -35.52 -4.65
C ALA A 124 20.97 -34.27 -5.37
N GLN A 125 20.51 -34.46 -6.60
CA GLN A 125 19.72 -33.43 -7.28
C GLN A 125 18.48 -33.10 -6.51
N PHE A 126 17.99 -31.87 -6.69
CA PHE A 126 16.70 -31.47 -6.18
C PHE A 126 15.62 -32.33 -6.85
N ASN A 127 14.85 -33.08 -6.06
CA ASN A 127 13.95 -34.09 -6.58
C ASN A 127 12.73 -33.47 -7.25
N ALA A 128 12.60 -33.74 -8.50
CA ALA A 128 11.86 -32.95 -9.41
C ALA A 128 10.45 -33.52 -9.64
N ILE A 129 9.49 -32.89 -9.09
CA ILE A 129 8.28 -32.67 -9.86
C ILE A 129 8.68 -31.86 -11.11
N THR A 130 8.18 -32.24 -12.27
CA THR A 130 8.39 -31.53 -13.53
C THR A 130 7.08 -30.94 -14.01
N PHE A 131 7.15 -29.87 -14.77
CA PHE A 131 5.99 -29.19 -15.34
C PHE A 131 6.08 -29.19 -16.86
N GLU A 132 4.98 -29.49 -17.53
CA GLU A 132 4.78 -29.18 -18.94
C GLU A 132 4.00 -27.88 -19.04
N LEU A 133 4.54 -26.91 -19.78
CA LEU A 133 3.95 -25.59 -19.99
C LEU A 133 3.58 -25.43 -21.45
N GLU A 134 2.33 -25.09 -21.73
CA GLU A 134 1.81 -24.87 -23.09
C GLU A 134 1.04 -23.57 -23.15
N VAL A 135 1.38 -22.68 -24.09
CA VAL A 135 0.57 -21.50 -24.43
C VAL A 135 -0.51 -21.96 -25.40
N THR A 136 -1.74 -22.02 -24.94
CA THR A 136 -2.87 -22.59 -25.70
C THR A 136 -3.60 -21.57 -26.55
N ALA A 137 -3.54 -20.30 -26.15
CA ALA A 137 -4.08 -19.16 -26.90
C ALA A 137 -3.32 -17.89 -26.50
N SER A 138 -3.24 -16.92 -27.40
CA SER A 138 -2.77 -15.57 -27.09
C SER A 138 -3.44 -14.53 -27.97
N THR A 139 -3.68 -13.36 -27.41
CA THR A 139 -4.10 -12.13 -28.08
C THR A 139 -3.00 -11.09 -27.99
N SER A 140 -3.29 -9.85 -28.29
CA SER A 140 -2.35 -8.74 -28.05
C SER A 140 -2.20 -8.39 -26.55
N THR A 141 -3.19 -8.74 -25.71
CA THR A 141 -3.26 -8.29 -24.30
C THR A 141 -3.48 -9.41 -23.30
N SER A 142 -3.56 -10.64 -23.77
CA SER A 142 -3.80 -11.81 -22.92
C SER A 142 -3.16 -13.08 -23.50
N CYS A 143 -2.92 -14.06 -22.66
CA CYS A 143 -2.66 -15.41 -23.09
C CYS A 143 -3.25 -16.44 -22.14
N SER A 144 -3.60 -17.61 -22.70
CA SER A 144 -4.04 -18.78 -21.95
C SER A 144 -2.91 -19.79 -21.89
N THR A 145 -2.58 -20.27 -20.69
CA THR A 145 -1.53 -21.26 -20.52
C THR A 145 -2.06 -22.50 -19.81
N LEU A 146 -1.63 -23.66 -20.28
CA LEU A 146 -1.90 -24.95 -19.66
C LEU A 146 -0.65 -25.40 -18.92
N ILE A 147 -0.79 -25.68 -17.64
CA ILE A 147 0.28 -26.13 -16.74
C ILE A 147 -0.05 -27.55 -16.27
N LYS A 148 0.83 -28.51 -16.56
CA LYS A 148 0.67 -29.91 -16.17
C LYS A 148 1.82 -30.35 -15.28
N PRO A 149 1.59 -30.50 -13.97
CA PRO A 149 2.55 -31.09 -13.08
C PRO A 149 2.65 -32.63 -13.32
N SER A 150 3.82 -33.19 -13.14
CA SER A 150 4.05 -34.65 -13.25
C SER A 150 3.42 -35.45 -12.09
N THR A 151 3.00 -34.78 -11.03
CA THR A 151 2.32 -35.33 -9.85
C THR A 151 1.50 -34.25 -9.17
N ASP A 152 0.38 -34.62 -8.59
CA ASP A 152 -0.50 -33.71 -7.82
C ASP A 152 -0.14 -33.66 -6.32
N ALA A 153 1.06 -34.14 -5.95
CA ALA A 153 1.48 -34.23 -4.54
C ALA A 153 1.92 -32.88 -3.95
N TYR A 154 2.12 -31.86 -4.79
CA TYR A 154 2.64 -30.55 -4.38
C TYR A 154 1.74 -29.44 -4.92
N ALA A 155 1.55 -28.40 -4.11
CA ALA A 155 1.14 -27.11 -4.62
C ALA A 155 2.30 -26.46 -5.39
N TYR A 156 2.02 -25.53 -6.29
CA TYR A 156 3.05 -24.84 -7.05
C TYR A 156 2.69 -23.37 -7.29
N ILE A 157 3.69 -22.53 -7.34
CA ILE A 157 3.57 -21.16 -7.80
C ILE A 157 3.68 -21.15 -9.32
N ALA A 158 2.75 -20.41 -9.95
CA ALA A 158 2.83 -20.09 -11.37
C ALA A 158 2.64 -18.58 -11.52
N TYR A 159 3.58 -17.91 -12.14
CA TYR A 159 3.52 -16.47 -12.33
C TYR A 159 3.97 -16.07 -13.73
N MET A 160 3.36 -14.98 -14.23
CA MET A 160 3.71 -14.38 -15.51
C MET A 160 4.30 -13.00 -15.25
N SER A 161 5.53 -12.77 -15.68
CA SER A 161 6.20 -11.49 -15.48
C SER A 161 6.89 -11.02 -16.76
N GLU A 162 7.01 -9.71 -16.94
CA GLU A 162 7.80 -9.15 -18.03
C GLU A 162 9.28 -9.50 -17.87
N ILE A 163 9.97 -9.74 -18.97
CA ILE A 163 11.43 -9.98 -18.95
C ILE A 163 12.17 -8.80 -18.31
N ASP A 164 11.73 -7.58 -18.61
CA ASP A 164 12.36 -6.36 -18.12
C ASP A 164 12.35 -6.26 -16.58
N TYR A 165 11.37 -6.86 -15.93
CA TYR A 165 11.35 -6.96 -14.47
C TYR A 165 12.57 -7.73 -13.94
N PHE A 166 12.86 -8.90 -14.48
CA PHE A 166 14.01 -9.72 -14.05
C PHE A 166 15.33 -9.01 -14.27
N LEU A 167 15.47 -8.31 -15.39
CA LEU A 167 16.67 -7.52 -15.70
C LEU A 167 16.84 -6.35 -14.73
N GLY A 168 15.75 -5.65 -14.41
CA GLY A 168 15.73 -4.52 -13.47
C GLY A 168 15.99 -4.92 -12.02
N ALA A 169 15.44 -6.06 -11.59
CA ALA A 169 15.63 -6.62 -10.25
C ALA A 169 16.97 -7.33 -10.08
N GLY A 170 17.69 -7.62 -11.18
CA GLY A 170 18.96 -8.35 -11.18
C GLY A 170 18.81 -9.84 -10.86
N ILE A 171 17.65 -10.43 -11.14
CA ILE A 171 17.36 -11.84 -10.91
C ILE A 171 18.00 -12.66 -12.03
N THR A 172 18.93 -13.54 -11.69
CA THR A 172 19.73 -14.30 -12.65
C THR A 172 19.65 -15.83 -12.46
N ASN A 173 19.07 -16.28 -11.37
CA ASN A 173 18.99 -17.69 -11.02
C ASN A 173 17.73 -18.01 -10.20
N ALA A 174 17.44 -19.31 -10.02
CA ALA A 174 16.25 -19.80 -9.34
C ALA A 174 16.17 -19.41 -7.85
N GLU A 175 17.31 -19.29 -7.17
CA GLU A 175 17.35 -18.91 -5.75
C GLU A 175 16.98 -17.43 -5.56
N GLU A 176 17.51 -16.56 -6.41
CA GLU A 176 17.16 -15.13 -6.43
C GLU A 176 15.69 -14.92 -6.76
N LEU A 177 15.15 -15.67 -7.74
CA LEU A 177 13.74 -15.65 -8.09
C LEU A 177 12.85 -16.07 -6.91
N PHE A 178 13.17 -17.21 -6.30
CA PHE A 178 12.43 -17.68 -5.13
C PHE A 178 12.47 -16.67 -3.97
N GLN A 179 13.62 -16.07 -3.72
CA GLN A 179 13.76 -15.08 -2.64
C GLN A 179 12.96 -13.81 -2.93
N ASP A 180 12.86 -13.39 -4.17
CA ASP A 180 12.05 -12.25 -4.60
C ASP A 180 10.55 -12.54 -4.39
N ASP A 181 10.07 -13.65 -4.92
CA ASP A 181 8.69 -14.13 -4.72
C ASP A 181 8.36 -14.31 -3.23
N TYR A 182 9.26 -14.93 -2.46
CA TYR A 182 9.10 -15.14 -1.03
C TYR A 182 8.91 -13.82 -0.28
N ASN A 183 9.75 -12.84 -0.57
CA ASN A 183 9.65 -11.53 0.07
C ASN A 183 8.31 -10.84 -0.25
N TYR A 184 7.88 -10.92 -1.50
CA TYR A 184 6.61 -10.35 -1.96
C TYR A 184 5.41 -11.02 -1.28
N PHE A 185 5.29 -12.34 -1.39
CA PHE A 185 4.14 -13.08 -0.87
C PHE A 185 4.06 -13.06 0.65
N MET A 186 5.21 -13.17 1.34
CA MET A 186 5.24 -13.09 2.81
C MET A 186 4.91 -11.69 3.32
N ALA A 187 5.37 -10.64 2.65
CA ALA A 187 4.99 -9.27 2.99
C ALA A 187 3.49 -9.05 2.85
N TYR A 188 2.88 -9.57 1.78
CA TYR A 188 1.43 -9.48 1.57
C TYR A 188 0.66 -10.30 2.61
N ALA A 189 1.08 -11.53 2.90
CA ALA A 189 0.46 -12.37 3.93
C ALA A 189 0.50 -11.71 5.32
N GLN A 190 1.60 -11.03 5.67
CA GLN A 190 1.74 -10.27 6.91
C GLN A 190 0.83 -9.03 6.94
N GLN A 191 0.69 -8.33 5.81
CA GLN A 191 -0.17 -7.15 5.72
C GLN A 191 -1.64 -7.47 5.99
N VAL A 192 -2.11 -8.65 5.55
CA VAL A 192 -3.49 -9.10 5.75
C VAL A 192 -3.68 -10.00 6.98
N ASP A 193 -2.62 -10.15 7.81
CA ASP A 193 -2.60 -10.99 9.02
C ASP A 193 -3.09 -12.43 8.77
N ALA A 194 -2.59 -13.05 7.69
CA ALA A 194 -2.99 -14.38 7.25
C ALA A 194 -2.60 -15.46 8.28
N PRO A 195 -3.55 -16.19 8.91
CA PRO A 195 -3.26 -17.15 9.97
C PRO A 195 -2.63 -18.45 9.45
N TYR A 196 -2.93 -18.82 8.20
CA TYR A 196 -2.44 -20.03 7.55
C TYR A 196 -1.99 -19.72 6.12
N LEU A 197 -0.71 -19.86 5.83
CA LEU A 197 -0.15 -19.55 4.51
C LEU A 197 -0.70 -20.47 3.41
N TYR A 198 -0.86 -21.76 3.68
CA TYR A 198 -1.36 -22.72 2.70
C TYR A 198 -2.72 -22.29 2.14
N GLU A 199 -3.70 -22.09 3.02
CA GLU A 199 -5.05 -21.66 2.63
C GLU A 199 -5.01 -20.27 1.96
N PHE A 200 -4.23 -19.34 2.51
CA PHE A 200 -4.07 -18.00 1.97
C PHE A 200 -3.52 -18.01 0.54
N PHE A 201 -2.49 -18.82 0.26
CA PHE A 201 -1.90 -18.91 -1.08
C PHE A 201 -2.87 -19.48 -2.10
N LEU A 202 -3.62 -20.52 -1.75
CA LEU A 202 -4.63 -21.11 -2.64
C LEU A 202 -5.81 -20.17 -2.87
N MET A 203 -6.33 -19.51 -1.82
CA MET A 203 -7.48 -18.61 -1.94
C MET A 203 -7.19 -17.35 -2.75
N ASN A 204 -5.94 -16.87 -2.72
CA ASN A 204 -5.52 -15.66 -3.45
C ASN A 204 -4.84 -15.98 -4.79
N TYR A 205 -4.88 -17.21 -5.25
CA TYR A 205 -4.30 -17.66 -6.51
C TYR A 205 -2.80 -17.40 -6.64
N PHE A 206 -2.07 -17.39 -5.51
CA PHE A 206 -0.60 -17.36 -5.53
C PHE A 206 -0.03 -18.76 -5.74
N ALA A 207 -0.76 -19.80 -5.34
CA ALA A 207 -0.42 -21.18 -5.61
C ALA A 207 -1.60 -21.95 -6.24
N TYR A 208 -1.25 -23.04 -6.91
CA TYR A 208 -2.18 -23.91 -7.61
C TYR A 208 -1.91 -25.37 -7.26
N GLU A 209 -2.88 -26.24 -7.50
CA GLU A 209 -2.76 -27.68 -7.37
C GLU A 209 -3.27 -28.39 -8.65
N GLY A 210 -2.62 -29.48 -9.03
CA GLY A 210 -3.01 -30.28 -10.19
C GLY A 210 -2.87 -29.55 -11.53
N GLU A 211 -3.50 -30.09 -12.59
CA GLU A 211 -3.50 -29.47 -13.92
C GLU A 211 -4.34 -28.20 -13.92
N GLN A 212 -3.78 -27.09 -14.42
CA GLN A 212 -4.46 -25.79 -14.47
C GLN A 212 -4.37 -25.18 -15.86
N THR A 213 -5.48 -24.55 -16.26
CA THR A 213 -5.50 -23.59 -17.36
C THR A 213 -5.67 -22.21 -16.76
N ILE A 214 -4.67 -21.35 -16.95
CA ILE A 214 -4.66 -20.00 -16.39
C ILE A 214 -4.75 -18.99 -17.52
N GLU A 215 -5.66 -18.03 -17.38
CA GLU A 215 -5.78 -16.89 -18.27
C GLU A 215 -5.05 -15.69 -17.66
N TRP A 216 -4.06 -15.21 -18.37
CA TRP A 216 -3.28 -14.00 -18.05
C TRP A 216 -3.83 -12.86 -18.85
N THR A 217 -4.33 -11.83 -18.18
CA THR A 217 -4.95 -10.66 -18.80
C THR A 217 -4.22 -9.37 -18.38
N GLY A 218 -4.49 -8.26 -19.07
CA GLY A 218 -3.84 -6.99 -18.78
C GLY A 218 -2.37 -6.95 -19.21
N MET A 219 -1.96 -7.83 -20.11
CA MET A 219 -0.60 -7.87 -20.63
C MET A 219 -0.41 -6.82 -21.72
N MET A 220 0.82 -6.36 -21.89
CA MET A 220 1.13 -5.32 -22.89
C MET A 220 1.39 -5.90 -24.26
N PRO A 221 0.80 -5.33 -25.32
CA PRO A 221 1.06 -5.73 -26.69
C PRO A 221 2.56 -5.62 -27.06
N GLY A 222 3.06 -6.60 -27.78
CA GLY A 222 4.44 -6.60 -28.28
C GLY A 222 5.53 -6.86 -27.24
N LYS A 223 5.18 -7.02 -25.97
CA LYS A 223 6.14 -7.32 -24.90
C LYS A 223 6.46 -8.81 -24.81
N GLU A 224 7.62 -9.12 -24.28
CA GLU A 224 8.05 -10.47 -23.95
C GLU A 224 7.84 -10.76 -22.47
N TYR A 225 7.21 -11.89 -22.20
CA TYR A 225 6.92 -12.38 -20.86
C TYR A 225 7.57 -13.70 -20.58
N VAL A 226 7.80 -13.98 -19.32
CA VAL A 226 8.24 -15.29 -18.82
C VAL A 226 7.12 -15.85 -17.96
N LEU A 227 6.52 -16.97 -18.39
CA LEU A 227 5.77 -17.82 -17.48
C LEU A 227 6.77 -18.71 -16.76
N TYR A 228 6.82 -18.64 -15.45
CA TYR A 228 7.63 -19.55 -14.64
C TYR A 228 6.79 -20.28 -13.61
N VAL A 229 7.20 -21.50 -13.31
CA VAL A 229 6.50 -22.40 -12.40
C VAL A 229 7.50 -23.16 -11.56
N TYR A 230 7.25 -23.29 -10.25
CA TYR A 230 7.97 -24.16 -9.34
C TYR A 230 7.07 -24.71 -8.25
N ALA A 231 7.30 -25.97 -7.84
CA ALA A 231 6.56 -26.56 -6.72
C ALA A 231 7.00 -25.95 -5.40
N ILE A 232 6.09 -25.91 -4.45
CA ILE A 232 6.32 -25.46 -3.08
C ILE A 232 5.87 -26.53 -2.09
N GLU A 233 6.51 -26.52 -0.93
CA GLU A 233 6.14 -27.33 0.23
C GLU A 233 5.96 -26.42 1.44
N PHE A 234 4.84 -26.60 2.17
CA PHE A 234 4.52 -25.80 3.34
C PHE A 234 5.00 -26.47 4.62
N ASN A 235 5.51 -25.66 5.54
CA ASN A 235 5.83 -26.07 6.91
C ASN A 235 4.75 -25.53 7.84
N GLU A 236 3.78 -26.36 8.18
CA GLU A 236 2.68 -25.99 9.09
C GLU A 236 3.17 -25.57 10.47
N ALA A 237 4.29 -26.13 10.96
CA ALA A 237 4.81 -25.82 12.30
C ALA A 237 5.33 -24.39 12.41
N ASN A 238 5.88 -23.84 11.34
CA ASN A 238 6.49 -22.50 11.30
C ASN A 238 5.63 -21.50 10.52
N ASN A 239 4.55 -21.95 9.88
CA ASN A 239 3.76 -21.19 8.93
C ASN A 239 4.66 -20.54 7.86
N ASP A 240 5.41 -21.38 7.15
CA ASP A 240 6.46 -21.01 6.19
C ASP A 240 6.42 -21.95 4.99
N TYR A 241 7.15 -21.64 3.92
CA TYR A 241 7.24 -22.51 2.76
C TYR A 241 8.61 -22.43 2.09
N TRP A 242 8.94 -23.45 1.29
CA TRP A 242 10.17 -23.50 0.50
C TRP A 242 9.91 -24.06 -0.90
N MET A 243 10.84 -23.81 -1.80
CA MET A 243 10.81 -24.35 -3.15
C MET A 243 11.07 -25.88 -3.13
N ALA A 244 10.15 -26.63 -3.74
CA ALA A 244 10.17 -28.10 -3.79
C ALA A 244 10.48 -28.67 -5.19
N SER A 245 10.79 -27.82 -6.18
CA SER A 245 11.25 -28.23 -7.52
C SER A 245 12.16 -27.18 -8.15
N PRO A 246 12.96 -27.54 -9.17
CA PRO A 246 13.56 -26.54 -10.05
C PRO A 246 12.49 -25.65 -10.72
N VAL A 247 12.88 -24.44 -11.09
CA VAL A 247 12.02 -23.55 -11.88
C VAL A 247 11.92 -24.07 -13.31
N THR A 248 10.69 -24.26 -13.78
CA THR A 248 10.39 -24.49 -15.20
C THR A 248 9.82 -23.20 -15.77
N TYR A 249 10.25 -22.78 -16.95
CA TYR A 249 9.75 -21.56 -17.57
C TYR A 249 9.56 -21.69 -19.07
N THR A 250 8.71 -20.83 -19.62
CA THR A 250 8.54 -20.64 -21.05
C THR A 250 8.38 -19.16 -21.38
N MET A 251 8.84 -18.79 -22.58
CA MET A 251 8.71 -17.43 -23.08
C MET A 251 7.36 -17.25 -23.76
N VAL A 252 6.74 -16.13 -23.53
CA VAL A 252 5.48 -15.71 -24.18
C VAL A 252 5.71 -14.35 -24.81
N THR A 253 5.55 -14.25 -26.12
CA THR A 253 5.59 -12.98 -26.83
C THR A 253 4.19 -12.67 -27.35
N LEU A 254 3.63 -11.55 -26.90
CA LEU A 254 2.34 -11.09 -27.40
C LEU A 254 2.50 -10.37 -28.75
N GLN A 255 1.47 -10.46 -29.55
CA GLN A 255 1.44 -9.68 -30.81
C GLN A 255 1.20 -8.22 -30.47
N GLY A 256 1.98 -7.31 -31.08
CA GLY A 256 1.71 -5.88 -31.02
C GLY A 256 0.44 -5.54 -31.80
N GLU A 257 -0.36 -4.60 -31.28
CA GLU A 257 -1.49 -4.07 -32.02
C GLU A 257 -1.03 -2.98 -33.00
N GLU A 258 -1.71 -2.89 -34.14
CA GLU A 258 -1.48 -1.83 -35.11
C GLU A 258 -2.24 -0.58 -34.63
N LEU A 259 -1.52 0.40 -34.04
CA LEU A 259 -2.11 1.64 -33.54
C LEU A 259 -2.65 2.47 -34.70
N THR A 260 -3.82 3.08 -34.47
CA THR A 260 -4.45 3.99 -35.44
C THR A 260 -3.76 5.37 -35.43
N ASP A 261 -3.85 6.10 -36.55
CA ASP A 261 -3.36 7.48 -36.64
C ASP A 261 -4.53 8.44 -36.37
N VAL A 262 -4.85 8.69 -35.10
CA VAL A 262 -5.85 9.66 -34.69
C VAL A 262 -5.19 11.00 -34.47
N GLN A 263 -5.74 12.05 -35.07
CA GLN A 263 -5.28 13.43 -34.92
C GLN A 263 -6.26 14.22 -34.04
N PHE A 264 -5.73 15.08 -33.20
CA PHE A 264 -6.50 16.00 -32.37
C PHE A 264 -6.14 17.44 -32.74
N ASP A 265 -7.16 18.25 -33.08
CA ASP A 265 -7.01 19.69 -33.21
C ASP A 265 -7.12 20.31 -31.82
N VAL A 266 -6.01 20.86 -31.33
CA VAL A 266 -5.88 21.32 -29.93
C VAL A 266 -5.50 22.78 -29.92
N ASP A 267 -6.35 23.63 -29.32
CA ASP A 267 -6.07 25.04 -29.03
C ASP A 267 -5.85 25.23 -27.52
N VAL A 268 -4.71 25.79 -27.16
CA VAL A 268 -4.36 26.08 -25.74
C VAL A 268 -4.25 27.60 -25.61
N ALA A 269 -5.16 28.18 -24.81
CA ALA A 269 -5.12 29.61 -24.47
C ALA A 269 -4.61 29.77 -23.02
N ILE A 270 -3.61 30.63 -22.83
CA ILE A 270 -2.99 30.89 -21.52
C ILE A 270 -3.37 32.29 -21.07
N ASP A 271 -3.78 32.37 -19.79
CA ASP A 271 -4.03 33.63 -19.05
C ASP A 271 -3.42 33.50 -17.64
N GLY A 272 -2.20 33.99 -17.49
CA GLY A 272 -1.39 33.76 -16.29
C GLY A 272 -1.12 32.27 -16.07
N PRO A 273 -1.47 31.71 -14.92
CA PRO A 273 -1.38 30.27 -14.64
C PRO A 273 -2.61 29.47 -15.12
N ASN A 274 -3.67 30.13 -15.60
CA ASN A 274 -4.82 29.41 -16.16
C ASN A 274 -4.52 28.94 -17.58
N ALA A 275 -4.74 27.68 -17.84
CA ALA A 275 -4.75 27.11 -19.17
C ALA A 275 -6.17 26.71 -19.56
N SER A 276 -6.63 27.17 -20.72
CA SER A 276 -7.90 26.80 -21.30
C SER A 276 -7.68 25.99 -22.57
N TYR A 277 -8.36 24.88 -22.68
CA TYR A 277 -8.17 23.90 -23.74
C TYR A 277 -9.43 23.78 -24.57
N LYS A 278 -9.24 23.71 -25.89
CA LYS A 278 -10.25 23.24 -26.84
C LYS A 278 -9.67 22.07 -27.61
N ILE A 279 -10.32 20.95 -27.51
CA ILE A 279 -9.85 19.68 -28.05
C ILE A 279 -10.92 19.14 -28.99
N ASN A 280 -10.55 18.90 -30.24
CA ASN A 280 -11.45 18.37 -31.24
C ASN A 280 -10.79 17.18 -31.96
N PRO A 281 -11.25 15.94 -31.74
CA PRO A 281 -10.78 14.79 -32.50
C PRO A 281 -11.13 14.97 -33.99
N VAL A 282 -10.16 14.72 -34.88
CA VAL A 282 -10.35 14.86 -36.31
C VAL A 282 -10.79 13.52 -36.92
N ASP A 283 -11.99 13.48 -37.48
CA ASP A 283 -12.57 12.27 -38.09
C ASP A 283 -12.56 11.03 -37.16
N TYR A 284 -12.67 11.25 -35.84
CA TYR A 284 -12.70 10.21 -34.82
C TYR A 284 -13.84 10.47 -33.82
N ASP A 285 -14.69 9.47 -33.64
CA ASP A 285 -15.87 9.50 -32.74
C ASP A 285 -15.75 8.59 -31.49
N GLY A 286 -14.60 7.94 -31.37
CA GLY A 286 -14.28 7.08 -30.22
C GLY A 286 -13.87 7.88 -28.96
N LYS A 287 -13.48 7.15 -27.94
CA LYS A 287 -13.01 7.74 -26.68
C LYS A 287 -11.52 8.05 -26.72
N TYR A 288 -11.12 9.09 -26.01
CA TYR A 288 -9.73 9.46 -25.88
C TYR A 288 -9.42 9.90 -24.43
N TYR A 289 -8.17 9.71 -24.03
CA TYR A 289 -7.65 10.17 -22.75
C TYR A 289 -6.65 11.30 -22.99
N LEU A 290 -6.61 12.21 -22.04
CA LEU A 290 -5.57 13.23 -22.00
C LEU A 290 -5.06 13.45 -20.58
N THR A 291 -3.81 13.84 -20.49
CA THR A 291 -3.17 14.26 -19.24
C THR A 291 -2.28 15.47 -19.51
N VAL A 292 -2.19 16.36 -18.52
CA VAL A 292 -1.28 17.51 -18.52
C VAL A 292 -0.27 17.31 -17.40
N TYR A 293 1.01 17.46 -17.70
CA TYR A 293 2.09 17.28 -16.73
C TYR A 293 3.19 18.32 -16.92
N GLU A 294 3.98 18.59 -15.89
CA GLU A 294 5.16 19.44 -15.99
C GLU A 294 6.22 18.77 -16.88
N GLN A 295 6.82 19.54 -17.79
CA GLN A 295 7.93 19.02 -18.59
C GLN A 295 9.10 18.62 -17.68
N GLY A 296 9.70 17.47 -17.98
CA GLY A 296 10.76 16.88 -17.17
C GLY A 296 10.26 15.86 -16.13
N ASP A 297 8.95 15.58 -16.07
CA ASP A 297 8.45 14.42 -15.32
C ASP A 297 9.11 13.15 -15.88
N TYR A 298 9.60 12.29 -14.99
CA TYR A 298 10.32 11.06 -15.37
C TYR A 298 9.45 10.06 -16.16
N MET A 299 8.12 10.13 -16.00
CA MET A 299 7.17 9.25 -16.68
C MET A 299 6.88 9.67 -18.12
N TYR A 300 7.10 10.95 -18.48
CA TYR A 300 6.77 11.47 -19.80
C TYR A 300 7.93 12.26 -20.40
N ARG A 301 8.05 12.22 -21.70
CA ARG A 301 9.09 12.96 -22.44
C ARG A 301 8.51 14.21 -23.08
N ASP A 302 9.31 15.27 -23.17
CA ASP A 302 8.90 16.56 -23.74
C ASP A 302 8.61 16.51 -25.24
N THR A 303 9.09 15.47 -25.93
CA THR A 303 8.81 15.23 -27.33
C THR A 303 8.39 13.79 -27.55
N PRO A 304 7.23 13.57 -28.19
CA PRO A 304 6.85 12.25 -28.62
C PRO A 304 7.75 11.89 -29.76
N ALA A 305 8.34 10.80 -29.75
CA ALA A 305 9.05 10.61 -30.92
C ALA A 305 9.19 9.24 -31.47
N ASP A 306 9.08 8.27 -30.69
CA ASP A 306 9.40 6.92 -31.13
C ASP A 306 8.41 5.91 -30.56
N ASP A 307 8.54 4.71 -31.04
CA ASP A 307 7.75 3.58 -30.55
C ASP A 307 7.97 3.36 -29.04
N ALA A 308 9.17 3.68 -28.52
CA ALA A 308 9.48 3.59 -27.09
C ALA A 308 8.67 4.55 -26.23
N TYR A 309 8.34 5.75 -26.73
CA TYR A 309 7.44 6.66 -26.02
C TYR A 309 5.99 6.14 -26.02
N THR A 310 5.54 5.61 -27.15
CA THR A 310 4.22 4.98 -27.26
C THR A 310 4.08 3.78 -26.33
N GLU A 311 5.12 2.95 -26.24
CA GLU A 311 5.16 1.85 -25.28
C GLU A 311 5.12 2.32 -23.82
N LEU A 312 5.85 3.38 -23.48
CA LEU A 312 5.82 3.98 -22.15
C LEU A 312 4.40 4.46 -21.79
N VAL A 313 3.74 5.20 -22.68
CA VAL A 313 2.37 5.69 -22.47
C VAL A 313 1.39 4.53 -22.30
N SER A 314 1.52 3.49 -23.12
CA SER A 314 0.68 2.29 -23.01
C SER A 314 0.91 1.55 -21.70
N SER A 315 2.16 1.46 -21.23
CA SER A 315 2.50 0.88 -19.93
C SER A 315 1.85 1.64 -18.78
N VAL A 316 2.04 2.95 -18.73
CA VAL A 316 1.48 3.81 -17.68
C VAL A 316 -0.06 3.72 -17.65
N TRP A 317 -0.68 3.68 -18.84
CA TRP A 317 -2.13 3.51 -18.95
C TRP A 317 -2.60 2.18 -18.39
N LEU A 318 -1.96 1.08 -18.75
CA LEU A 318 -2.33 -0.26 -18.29
C LEU A 318 -2.12 -0.44 -16.79
N ASP A 319 -1.04 0.09 -16.24
CA ASP A 319 -0.78 0.07 -14.79
C ASP A 319 -1.87 0.84 -14.03
N MET A 320 -2.27 2.00 -14.53
CA MET A 320 -3.35 2.79 -13.96
C MET A 320 -4.69 2.02 -14.02
N MET A 321 -5.01 1.40 -15.15
CA MET A 321 -6.23 0.59 -15.30
C MET A 321 -6.22 -0.60 -14.35
N ALA A 322 -5.09 -1.30 -14.23
CA ALA A 322 -4.95 -2.43 -13.32
C ALA A 322 -5.18 -2.03 -11.84
N GLN A 323 -4.64 -0.90 -11.41
CA GLN A 323 -4.86 -0.39 -10.05
C GLN A 323 -6.33 -0.03 -9.79
N LEU A 324 -7.00 0.60 -10.75
CA LEU A 324 -8.41 0.98 -10.62
C LEU A 324 -9.33 -0.25 -10.64
N MET A 325 -9.05 -1.24 -11.49
CA MET A 325 -9.79 -2.51 -11.49
C MET A 325 -9.58 -3.29 -10.18
N ALA A 326 -8.37 -3.29 -9.63
CA ALA A 326 -8.10 -3.88 -8.32
C ALA A 326 -8.85 -3.15 -7.18
N SER A 327 -9.20 -1.89 -7.38
CA SER A 327 -10.06 -1.11 -6.47
C SER A 327 -11.57 -1.34 -6.70
N GLY A 328 -11.96 -2.22 -7.62
CA GLY A 328 -13.34 -2.67 -7.83
C GLY A 328 -14.09 -2.01 -8.99
N TYR A 329 -13.44 -1.15 -9.78
CA TYR A 329 -14.08 -0.58 -10.97
C TYR A 329 -14.18 -1.59 -12.12
N ALA A 330 -15.29 -1.62 -12.81
CA ALA A 330 -15.42 -2.40 -14.04
C ALA A 330 -14.74 -1.68 -15.23
N PRO A 331 -14.13 -2.42 -16.19
CA PRO A 331 -13.39 -1.81 -17.30
C PRO A 331 -14.19 -0.83 -18.15
N ASP A 332 -15.47 -1.11 -18.42
CA ASP A 332 -16.37 -0.23 -19.15
C ASP A 332 -16.70 1.06 -18.37
N GLN A 333 -16.83 0.97 -17.05
CA GLN A 333 -16.99 2.15 -16.21
C GLN A 333 -15.77 3.06 -16.22
N LEU A 334 -14.55 2.49 -16.30
CA LEU A 334 -13.31 3.26 -16.36
C LEU A 334 -13.25 4.11 -17.63
N LEU A 335 -13.67 3.59 -18.78
CA LEU A 335 -13.76 4.37 -20.01
C LEU A 335 -14.75 5.54 -19.91
N GLU A 336 -15.89 5.33 -19.24
CA GLU A 336 -16.88 6.41 -19.05
C GLU A 336 -16.42 7.48 -18.08
N LEU A 337 -15.70 7.09 -17.04
CA LEU A 337 -15.25 8.00 -15.97
C LEU A 337 -14.00 8.82 -16.36
N MET A 338 -13.07 8.20 -17.09
CA MET A 338 -11.73 8.77 -17.32
C MET A 338 -11.53 9.31 -18.73
N CYS A 339 -12.28 8.84 -19.72
CA CYS A 339 -12.06 9.19 -21.10
C CYS A 339 -13.12 10.18 -21.59
N LEU A 340 -12.66 11.08 -22.45
CA LEU A 340 -13.47 12.08 -23.14
C LEU A 340 -13.98 11.54 -24.47
N GLN A 341 -14.97 12.19 -25.06
CA GLN A 341 -15.50 11.84 -26.38
C GLN A 341 -16.00 13.09 -27.11
N GLY A 342 -15.59 13.24 -28.37
CA GLY A 342 -15.98 14.39 -29.20
C GLY A 342 -15.27 15.68 -28.78
N TYR A 343 -15.90 16.83 -29.04
CA TYR A 343 -15.35 18.15 -28.72
C TYR A 343 -15.44 18.42 -27.22
N GLU A 344 -14.32 18.84 -26.63
CA GLU A 344 -14.25 19.25 -25.21
C GLU A 344 -13.61 20.62 -25.05
N GLU A 345 -14.13 21.39 -24.09
CA GLU A 345 -13.59 22.69 -23.69
C GLU A 345 -13.62 22.82 -22.16
N TYR A 346 -12.45 23.00 -21.54
CA TYR A 346 -12.32 23.21 -20.10
C TYR A 346 -11.09 24.03 -19.75
N SER A 347 -10.97 24.44 -18.49
CA SER A 347 -9.83 25.20 -18.01
C SER A 347 -9.36 24.63 -16.68
N GLU A 348 -8.06 24.71 -16.45
CA GLU A 348 -7.44 24.34 -15.18
C GLU A 348 -6.43 25.38 -14.73
N LEU A 349 -6.20 25.41 -13.40
CA LEU A 349 -5.20 26.27 -12.79
C LEU A 349 -3.92 25.45 -12.61
N LEU A 350 -2.86 25.91 -13.26
CA LEU A 350 -1.52 25.30 -13.24
C LEU A 350 -0.53 26.15 -12.44
N LYS A 351 0.72 25.72 -12.31
CA LYS A 351 1.79 26.56 -11.78
C LYS A 351 2.16 27.65 -12.77
N GLY A 352 2.43 28.86 -12.29
CA GLY A 352 2.90 29.96 -13.14
C GLY A 352 4.35 29.74 -13.60
N SER A 353 4.71 30.34 -14.74
CA SER A 353 6.06 30.27 -15.35
C SER A 353 6.58 28.85 -15.55
N THR A 354 5.72 27.89 -15.80
CA THR A 354 6.06 26.47 -15.88
C THR A 354 5.77 25.92 -17.27
N ASN A 355 6.69 25.08 -17.76
CA ASN A 355 6.50 24.37 -19.03
C ASN A 355 5.68 23.11 -18.80
N TYR A 356 4.66 22.93 -19.63
CA TYR A 356 3.76 21.79 -19.58
C TYR A 356 3.71 21.08 -20.93
N ALA A 357 3.36 19.81 -20.85
CA ALA A 357 3.01 19.00 -22.00
C ALA A 357 1.66 18.33 -21.77
N MET A 358 0.77 18.45 -22.74
CA MET A 358 -0.48 17.69 -22.80
C MET A 358 -0.26 16.47 -23.68
N VAL A 359 -0.53 15.28 -23.18
CA VAL A 359 -0.49 14.02 -23.92
C VAL A 359 -1.91 13.55 -24.18
N ILE A 360 -2.24 13.31 -25.44
CA ILE A 360 -3.57 12.90 -25.88
C ILE A 360 -3.44 11.64 -26.74
N TYR A 361 -4.27 10.65 -26.51
CA TYR A 361 -4.34 9.42 -27.30
C TYR A 361 -5.73 8.81 -27.29
N ALA A 362 -6.08 8.10 -28.37
CA ALA A 362 -7.31 7.33 -28.45
C ALA A 362 -7.24 6.10 -27.53
N VAL A 363 -8.38 5.71 -27.00
CA VAL A 363 -8.54 4.53 -26.12
C VAL A 363 -9.72 3.72 -26.61
N GLU A 364 -9.54 2.42 -26.74
CA GLU A 364 -10.57 1.47 -27.16
C GLU A 364 -10.62 0.26 -26.21
N MET A 365 -11.76 -0.43 -26.20
CA MET A 365 -11.89 -1.71 -25.50
C MET A 365 -11.33 -2.82 -26.39
N VAL A 366 -10.26 -3.47 -25.95
CA VAL A 366 -9.67 -4.64 -26.60
C VAL A 366 -9.71 -5.80 -25.61
N ASP A 367 -10.34 -6.90 -25.97
CA ASP A 367 -10.50 -8.10 -25.12
C ASP A 367 -11.07 -7.80 -23.72
N GLY A 368 -11.96 -6.82 -23.63
CA GLY A 368 -12.58 -6.41 -22.37
C GLY A 368 -11.74 -5.52 -21.45
N LEU A 369 -10.61 -4.99 -21.95
CA LEU A 369 -9.76 -4.03 -21.26
C LEU A 369 -9.63 -2.73 -22.04
N PRO A 370 -9.59 -1.56 -21.36
CA PRO A 370 -9.29 -0.28 -21.99
C PRO A 370 -7.81 -0.23 -22.41
N GLN A 371 -7.54 -0.05 -23.71
CA GLN A 371 -6.20 -0.04 -24.29
C GLN A 371 -5.93 1.25 -25.04
N VAL A 372 -4.66 1.67 -25.10
CA VAL A 372 -4.22 2.75 -25.99
C VAL A 372 -4.37 2.31 -27.43
N ALA A 373 -5.15 3.04 -28.22
CA ALA A 373 -5.53 2.71 -29.60
C ALA A 373 -4.86 3.58 -30.66
N SER A 374 -4.20 4.67 -30.26
CA SER A 374 -3.45 5.54 -31.21
C SER A 374 -2.09 5.91 -30.66
N LYS A 375 -1.20 6.35 -31.56
CA LYS A 375 0.03 7.02 -31.14
C LYS A 375 -0.33 8.28 -30.33
N PRO A 376 0.39 8.57 -29.24
CA PRO A 376 0.13 9.76 -28.45
C PRO A 376 0.55 11.03 -29.19
N GLN A 377 -0.34 12.03 -29.18
CA GLN A 377 -0.03 13.40 -29.62
C GLN A 377 0.39 14.21 -28.38
N VAL A 378 1.47 15.00 -28.49
CA VAL A 378 1.94 15.89 -27.43
C VAL A 378 1.85 17.34 -27.87
N VAL A 379 1.24 18.16 -27.01
CA VAL A 379 1.12 19.60 -27.18
C VAL A 379 1.85 20.29 -26.04
N ASN A 380 2.97 20.95 -26.37
CA ASN A 380 3.76 21.70 -25.41
C ASN A 380 3.25 23.13 -25.28
N PHE A 381 3.18 23.63 -24.05
CA PHE A 381 2.82 25.02 -23.76
C PHE A 381 3.51 25.49 -22.47
N THR A 382 3.48 26.81 -22.24
CA THR A 382 4.09 27.42 -21.05
C THR A 382 3.09 28.39 -20.45
N THR A 383 2.90 28.29 -19.14
CA THR A 383 2.09 29.24 -18.37
C THR A 383 2.85 30.58 -18.19
N GLU A 384 2.11 31.67 -18.08
CA GLU A 384 2.72 32.97 -17.90
C GLU A 384 3.19 33.21 -16.47
N GLU A 385 4.06 34.22 -16.32
CA GLU A 385 4.55 34.66 -15.01
C GLU A 385 3.40 35.26 -14.18
N VAL A 386 3.29 34.83 -12.93
CA VAL A 386 2.37 35.42 -11.97
C VAL A 386 3.08 36.57 -11.27
N GLY A 387 2.62 37.79 -11.53
CA GLY A 387 3.16 39.00 -10.92
C GLY A 387 2.79 39.15 -9.43
N ALA A 388 3.57 39.94 -8.71
CA ALA A 388 3.24 40.31 -7.34
C ALA A 388 1.90 41.09 -7.28
N SER A 389 1.04 40.73 -6.35
CA SER A 389 -0.23 41.42 -6.06
C SER A 389 -0.04 42.56 -5.07
N GLN A 390 -0.82 43.64 -5.24
CA GLN A 390 -0.92 44.72 -4.25
C GLN A 390 -2.04 44.47 -3.22
N MET A 391 -2.58 43.26 -3.19
CA MET A 391 -3.64 42.86 -2.25
C MET A 391 -3.15 42.99 -0.80
N VAL A 392 -4.05 43.53 0.04
CA VAL A 392 -3.91 43.50 1.48
C VAL A 392 -5.08 42.70 2.04
N LEU A 393 -4.77 41.82 2.97
CA LEU A 393 -5.75 40.98 3.67
C LEU A 393 -6.02 41.53 5.06
N ASP A 394 -7.23 42.03 5.30
CA ASP A 394 -7.71 42.43 6.65
C ASP A 394 -8.30 41.20 7.33
N ILE A 395 -7.62 40.71 8.39
CA ILE A 395 -7.99 39.51 9.13
C ILE A 395 -8.63 39.93 10.44
N LYS A 396 -9.85 39.43 10.74
CA LYS A 396 -10.57 39.66 11.98
C LYS A 396 -11.00 38.33 12.60
N VAL A 397 -11.03 38.32 13.93
CA VAL A 397 -11.61 37.25 14.73
C VAL A 397 -12.71 37.84 15.57
N GLU A 398 -13.96 37.38 15.35
CA GLU A 398 -15.15 37.78 16.11
C GLU A 398 -15.70 36.57 16.86
N ASN A 399 -16.58 36.77 17.83
CA ASN A 399 -17.25 35.71 18.60
C ASN A 399 -16.27 34.60 19.08
N LYS A 400 -15.11 35.04 19.56
CA LYS A 400 -14.06 34.18 20.02
C LYS A 400 -14.33 33.70 21.44
N TYR A 401 -14.45 32.38 21.59
CA TYR A 401 -14.75 31.74 22.88
C TYR A 401 -13.83 30.49 23.09
N VAL A 402 -14.37 29.47 23.73
CA VAL A 402 -13.66 28.29 24.17
C VAL A 402 -13.13 27.43 22.99
N ARG A 403 -14.03 27.06 22.08
CA ARG A 403 -13.72 26.22 20.90
C ARG A 403 -14.22 26.80 19.60
N VAL A 404 -14.89 27.93 19.65
CA VAL A 404 -15.50 28.59 18.49
C VAL A 404 -14.91 29.97 18.25
N ALA A 405 -14.79 30.34 16.99
CA ALA A 405 -14.51 31.71 16.56
C ALA A 405 -15.03 31.93 15.14
N ASP A 406 -15.45 33.15 14.84
CA ASP A 406 -15.77 33.61 13.50
C ASP A 406 -14.53 34.27 12.89
N ILE A 407 -14.00 33.70 11.83
CA ILE A 407 -12.85 34.23 11.09
C ILE A 407 -13.35 34.97 9.86
N ILE A 408 -12.96 36.23 9.75
CA ILE A 408 -13.32 37.09 8.62
C ILE A 408 -12.05 37.56 7.96
N ILE A 409 -11.94 37.33 6.65
CA ILE A 409 -10.82 37.80 5.84
C ILE A 409 -11.36 38.61 4.68
N THR A 410 -10.98 39.88 4.61
CA THR A 410 -11.47 40.83 3.61
C THR A 410 -10.28 41.30 2.76
N PRO A 411 -10.15 40.83 1.49
CA PRO A 411 -9.12 41.29 0.58
C PRO A 411 -9.44 42.64 -0.01
N THR A 412 -8.42 43.46 -0.32
CA THR A 412 -8.58 44.74 -1.02
C THR A 412 -8.78 44.65 -2.52
N THR A 413 -8.40 43.51 -3.10
CA THR A 413 -8.58 43.14 -4.53
C THR A 413 -9.21 41.76 -4.63
N ASN A 414 -9.61 41.35 -5.81
CA ASN A 414 -10.17 40.00 -6.02
C ASN A 414 -9.12 38.96 -6.43
N ASP A 415 -7.85 39.25 -6.14
CA ASP A 415 -6.78 38.29 -6.43
C ASP A 415 -6.89 37.05 -5.53
N PRO A 416 -6.46 35.87 -6.00
CA PRO A 416 -6.48 34.66 -5.21
C PRO A 416 -5.56 34.73 -4.00
N TYR A 417 -5.97 34.14 -2.90
CA TYR A 417 -5.20 33.99 -1.67
C TYR A 417 -5.46 32.67 -0.98
N THR A 418 -4.62 32.34 -0.03
CA THR A 418 -4.73 31.13 0.77
C THR A 418 -4.65 31.44 2.25
N VAL A 419 -5.12 30.51 3.10
CA VAL A 419 -5.20 30.70 4.56
C VAL A 419 -4.84 29.40 5.25
N ALA A 420 -3.96 29.48 6.24
CA ALA A 420 -3.71 28.43 7.21
C ALA A 420 -4.04 28.93 8.63
N ILE A 421 -4.75 28.11 9.41
CA ILE A 421 -5.05 28.36 10.81
C ILE A 421 -4.43 27.24 11.62
N VAL A 422 -3.42 27.55 12.43
CA VAL A 422 -2.62 26.58 13.16
C VAL A 422 -2.38 27.00 14.60
N ALA A 423 -2.14 26.06 15.50
CA ALA A 423 -1.70 26.39 16.83
C ALA A 423 -0.35 27.13 16.76
N LYS A 424 -0.22 28.25 17.48
CA LYS A 424 0.93 29.13 17.38
C LYS A 424 2.28 28.45 17.70
N ASN A 425 2.24 27.44 18.58
CA ASN A 425 3.42 26.65 18.94
C ASN A 425 3.90 25.73 17.82
N GLU A 426 3.08 25.47 16.79
CA GLU A 426 3.45 24.71 15.59
C GLU A 426 4.13 25.61 14.54
N VAL A 427 3.87 26.93 14.59
CA VAL A 427 4.46 27.88 13.63
C VAL A 427 5.96 28.00 13.88
N PRO A 428 6.81 27.73 12.87
CA PRO A 428 8.25 27.83 13.04
C PRO A 428 8.68 29.28 13.37
N ASN A 429 9.66 29.43 14.25
CA ASN A 429 10.25 30.74 14.57
C ASN A 429 11.28 31.15 13.49
N LYS A 430 10.78 31.57 12.34
CA LYS A 430 11.53 31.88 11.13
C LYS A 430 11.05 33.16 10.44
N SER A 431 11.63 33.51 9.30
CA SER A 431 11.16 34.63 8.47
C SER A 431 9.76 34.36 7.87
N ASN A 432 9.09 35.40 7.40
CA ASN A 432 7.77 35.27 6.76
C ASN A 432 7.84 34.36 5.53
N GLU A 433 8.89 34.46 4.72
CA GLU A 433 9.10 33.62 3.54
C GLU A 433 9.27 32.15 3.91
N GLU A 434 10.02 31.86 4.98
CA GLU A 434 10.20 30.50 5.47
C GLU A 434 8.92 29.93 6.11
N ILE A 435 8.07 30.79 6.71
CA ILE A 435 6.75 30.38 7.23
C ILE A 435 5.80 30.04 6.06
N ILE A 436 5.77 30.86 5.01
CA ILE A 436 5.00 30.59 3.80
C ILE A 436 5.44 29.26 3.17
N ALA A 437 6.75 29.05 3.00
CA ALA A 437 7.29 27.80 2.47
C ALA A 437 6.91 26.59 3.34
N TRP A 438 6.92 26.75 4.66
CA TRP A 438 6.48 25.71 5.58
C TRP A 438 4.98 25.41 5.43
N CYS A 439 4.10 26.43 5.29
CA CYS A 439 2.68 26.23 5.02
C CYS A 439 2.47 25.40 3.73
N ASN A 440 3.10 25.82 2.64
CA ASN A 440 2.94 25.15 1.34
C ASN A 440 3.44 23.69 1.32
N ASN A 441 4.47 23.37 2.14
CA ASN A 441 5.00 22.01 2.23
C ASN A 441 4.25 21.11 3.24
N SER A 442 3.55 21.71 4.22
CA SER A 442 2.94 20.96 5.32
C SER A 442 1.45 20.74 5.16
N PHE A 443 0.78 21.59 4.37
CA PHE A 443 -0.67 21.60 4.24
C PHE A 443 -1.10 21.63 2.78
N TYR A 444 -2.29 21.08 2.52
CA TYR A 444 -2.98 21.33 1.27
C TYR A 444 -3.58 22.75 1.32
N MET A 445 -3.05 23.65 0.48
CA MET A 445 -3.44 25.06 0.49
C MET A 445 -4.60 25.31 -0.48
N GLU A 446 -5.80 25.50 0.05
CA GLU A 446 -6.96 25.88 -0.75
C GLU A 446 -6.86 27.33 -1.23
N SER A 447 -7.33 27.61 -2.45
CA SER A 447 -7.41 28.95 -3.01
C SER A 447 -8.78 29.59 -2.75
N TYR A 448 -8.77 30.84 -2.31
CA TYR A 448 -9.93 31.64 -2.02
C TYR A 448 -9.91 32.95 -2.81
N GLN A 449 -11.08 33.50 -3.10
CA GLN A 449 -11.26 34.83 -3.71
C GLN A 449 -12.39 35.59 -3.02
N GLY A 450 -12.27 36.92 -2.88
CA GLY A 450 -13.26 37.72 -2.20
C GLY A 450 -13.27 37.53 -0.68
N GLU A 451 -14.31 38.08 0.00
CA GLU A 451 -14.44 38.00 1.45
C GLU A 451 -14.80 36.58 1.90
N ILE A 452 -14.09 36.07 2.91
CA ILE A 452 -14.43 34.84 3.63
C ILE A 452 -15.02 35.21 4.99
N ARG A 453 -16.12 34.53 5.36
CA ARG A 453 -16.63 34.44 6.71
C ARG A 453 -16.81 32.97 7.08
N SER A 454 -16.07 32.51 8.05
CA SER A 454 -16.09 31.11 8.45
C SER A 454 -16.28 30.98 9.94
N HIS A 455 -17.29 30.23 10.34
CA HIS A 455 -17.50 29.80 11.72
C HIS A 455 -16.71 28.50 11.94
N ILE A 456 -15.80 28.51 12.90
CA ILE A 456 -14.96 27.35 13.23
C ILE A 456 -15.26 26.94 14.67
N ASN A 457 -15.51 25.65 14.88
CA ASN A 457 -15.92 25.05 16.16
C ASN A 457 -14.95 23.94 16.65
N SER A 458 -13.72 23.92 16.14
CA SER A 458 -12.74 22.86 16.40
C SER A 458 -11.45 23.36 17.08
N PHE A 459 -11.49 24.54 17.67
CA PHE A 459 -10.35 25.06 18.44
C PHE A 459 -10.18 24.30 19.76
N LYS A 460 -8.94 24.24 20.27
CA LYS A 460 -8.67 23.78 21.63
C LYS A 460 -8.81 24.93 22.62
N PRO A 461 -9.32 24.71 23.84
CA PRO A 461 -9.39 25.74 24.87
C PRO A 461 -8.01 26.26 25.28
N GLU A 462 -7.95 27.51 25.77
CA GLU A 462 -6.73 28.14 26.30
C GLU A 462 -5.51 28.02 25.38
N THR A 463 -5.76 27.99 24.07
CA THR A 463 -4.73 27.74 23.06
C THR A 463 -4.52 28.98 22.20
N GLU A 464 -3.29 29.37 22.02
CA GLU A 464 -2.93 30.47 21.10
C GLU A 464 -2.83 29.94 19.67
N TYR A 465 -3.54 30.58 18.75
CA TYR A 465 -3.59 30.27 17.32
C TYR A 465 -3.04 31.40 16.49
N SER A 466 -2.48 31.06 15.33
CA SER A 466 -2.09 31.99 14.28
C SER A 466 -2.93 31.75 13.04
N ILE A 467 -3.51 32.82 12.51
CA ILE A 467 -4.08 32.85 11.16
C ILE A 467 -3.02 33.41 10.26
N LEU A 468 -2.59 32.62 9.27
CA LEU A 468 -1.56 32.92 8.31
C LEU A 468 -2.22 33.00 6.94
N ALA A 469 -2.20 34.16 6.31
CA ALA A 469 -2.85 34.37 5.00
C ALA A 469 -1.90 35.11 4.06
N TYR A 470 -1.88 34.75 2.81
CA TYR A 470 -1.05 35.38 1.78
C TYR A 470 -1.65 35.17 0.39
N GLY A 471 -1.33 36.06 -0.54
CA GLY A 471 -1.68 35.90 -1.94
C GLY A 471 -0.99 34.69 -2.52
N TYR A 472 -1.74 33.82 -3.19
CA TYR A 472 -1.26 32.55 -3.72
C TYR A 472 -2.05 32.19 -4.97
N TYR A 473 -1.35 32.07 -6.10
CA TYR A 473 -1.97 31.81 -7.38
C TYR A 473 -1.04 30.99 -8.29
N GLY A 474 -1.49 29.85 -8.75
CA GLY A 474 -0.69 28.97 -9.60
C GLY A 474 0.65 28.59 -8.95
N ASP A 475 0.60 28.15 -7.69
CA ASP A 475 1.76 27.79 -6.84
C ASP A 475 2.77 28.93 -6.63
N VAL A 476 2.42 30.17 -6.99
CA VAL A 476 3.25 31.35 -6.81
C VAL A 476 2.71 32.20 -5.66
N VAL A 477 3.60 32.57 -4.74
CA VAL A 477 3.31 33.52 -3.66
C VAL A 477 3.30 34.92 -4.24
N THR A 478 2.17 35.64 -4.12
CA THR A 478 1.98 36.94 -4.77
C THR A 478 2.01 38.13 -3.81
N THR A 479 1.94 37.91 -2.48
CA THR A 479 2.02 38.96 -1.46
C THR A 479 2.94 38.53 -0.31
N ASP A 480 3.25 39.49 0.58
CA ASP A 480 3.80 39.18 1.90
C ASP A 480 2.80 38.38 2.75
N LEU A 481 3.29 37.80 3.86
CA LEU A 481 2.48 37.11 4.85
C LEU A 481 1.68 38.12 5.70
N PHE A 482 0.37 37.96 5.75
CA PHE A 482 -0.52 38.58 6.74
C PHE A 482 -0.76 37.61 7.88
N ARG A 483 -0.65 38.09 9.13
CA ARG A 483 -0.77 37.26 10.32
C ARG A 483 -1.62 37.92 11.39
N LEU A 484 -2.50 37.16 12.00
CA LEU A 484 -3.21 37.53 13.22
C LEU A 484 -3.12 36.38 14.23
N ASP A 485 -2.66 36.71 15.45
CA ASP A 485 -2.65 35.77 16.57
C ASP A 485 -3.83 36.02 17.50
N PHE A 486 -4.46 34.97 18.01
CA PHE A 486 -5.50 35.07 19.03
C PHE A 486 -5.45 33.86 19.97
N THR A 487 -6.09 34.00 21.16
CA THR A 487 -6.12 32.92 22.15
C THR A 487 -7.58 32.62 22.49
N THR A 488 -7.94 31.34 22.50
CA THR A 488 -9.23 30.84 22.91
C THR A 488 -9.44 30.94 24.43
N ASP A 489 -10.69 30.97 24.87
CA ASP A 489 -11.03 31.07 26.27
C ASP A 489 -10.89 29.74 27.03
N ALA A 490 -10.86 29.77 28.35
CA ALA A 490 -10.89 28.60 29.20
C ALA A 490 -12.30 27.93 29.18
N VAL A 491 -12.35 26.63 29.40
CA VAL A 491 -13.58 25.84 29.51
C VAL A 491 -14.44 26.39 30.65
N SER A 492 -15.74 26.53 30.38
CA SER A 492 -16.77 26.90 31.38
C SER A 492 -17.92 25.89 31.35
N GLU A 493 -18.93 26.11 32.20
CA GLU A 493 -20.12 25.27 32.18
C GLU A 493 -20.88 25.44 30.86
N CYS A 494 -21.30 24.31 30.26
CA CYS A 494 -22.08 24.32 29.03
C CYS A 494 -23.52 24.74 29.30
N GLU A 495 -24.04 25.67 28.51
CA GLU A 495 -25.42 26.19 28.61
C GLU A 495 -26.40 25.39 27.71
N ASN A 496 -26.00 24.23 27.16
CA ASN A 496 -26.83 23.39 26.30
C ASN A 496 -26.77 21.93 26.73
N SER A 497 -27.71 21.11 26.31
CA SER A 497 -27.71 19.66 26.53
C SER A 497 -28.49 18.92 25.45
N VAL A 498 -28.19 17.64 25.25
CA VAL A 498 -28.99 16.72 24.44
C VAL A 498 -30.13 16.21 25.31
N VAL A 499 -31.38 16.51 24.91
CA VAL A 499 -32.57 16.12 25.67
C VAL A 499 -33.05 14.72 25.29
N ARG A 500 -33.09 14.42 24.01
CA ARG A 500 -33.48 13.10 23.46
C ARG A 500 -32.99 12.90 22.04
N VAL A 501 -33.01 11.65 21.60
CA VAL A 501 -32.77 11.25 20.22
C VAL A 501 -33.90 10.34 19.76
N ASP A 502 -34.53 10.66 18.65
CA ASP A 502 -35.56 9.84 18.02
C ASP A 502 -34.97 9.13 16.80
N PHE A 503 -35.09 7.79 16.77
CA PHE A 503 -34.55 6.97 15.68
C PHE A 503 -35.60 6.70 14.60
N ASN A 504 -35.23 6.91 13.36
CA ASN A 504 -36.04 6.62 12.18
C ASN A 504 -35.27 5.71 11.23
N GLY A 505 -35.91 4.67 10.73
CA GLY A 505 -35.28 3.67 9.83
C GLY A 505 -35.87 2.28 10.08
N PRO A 506 -35.26 1.25 9.54
CA PRO A 506 -34.03 1.27 8.73
C PRO A 506 -34.28 1.68 7.27
N TYR A 507 -33.22 2.23 6.63
CA TYR A 507 -33.19 2.60 5.22
C TYR A 507 -32.16 1.75 4.47
N SER A 508 -32.37 1.55 3.17
CA SER A 508 -31.46 0.82 2.29
C SER A 508 -30.25 1.66 1.92
N LEU A 509 -29.07 1.10 2.07
CA LEU A 509 -27.83 1.71 1.61
C LEU A 509 -27.71 1.69 0.08
N MET A 510 -28.24 0.67 -0.59
CA MET A 510 -28.31 0.61 -2.06
C MET A 510 -29.18 1.74 -2.63
N GLU A 511 -30.28 2.08 -1.96
CA GLU A 511 -31.14 3.18 -2.40
C GLU A 511 -30.50 4.55 -2.14
N LEU A 512 -29.71 4.70 -1.07
CA LEU A 512 -28.92 5.89 -0.80
C LEU A 512 -27.85 6.10 -1.87
N GLU A 513 -27.09 5.05 -2.23
CA GLU A 513 -26.10 5.11 -3.29
C GLU A 513 -26.76 5.40 -4.66
N ALA A 514 -27.89 4.79 -4.98
CA ALA A 514 -28.62 5.09 -6.20
C ALA A 514 -29.17 6.53 -6.26
N TYR A 515 -29.42 7.18 -5.11
CA TYR A 515 -29.86 8.57 -5.03
C TYR A 515 -28.74 9.59 -5.25
N ASP A 516 -27.58 9.38 -4.61
CA ASP A 516 -26.39 10.24 -4.75
C ASP A 516 -25.13 9.35 -4.73
N PRO A 517 -24.73 8.82 -5.89
CA PRO A 517 -23.58 7.89 -5.98
C PRO A 517 -22.24 8.51 -5.56
N ASP A 518 -22.08 9.82 -5.72
CA ASP A 518 -20.85 10.51 -5.36
C ASP A 518 -20.72 10.67 -3.84
N TYR A 519 -21.85 10.95 -3.16
CA TYR A 519 -21.87 11.13 -1.72
C TYR A 519 -21.89 9.79 -0.96
N PHE A 520 -22.68 8.81 -1.44
CA PHE A 520 -22.85 7.49 -0.83
C PHE A 520 -22.07 6.39 -1.57
N TYR A 521 -20.91 6.70 -2.06
CA TYR A 521 -20.06 5.77 -2.79
C TYR A 521 -19.81 4.47 -2.02
N ASN A 522 -20.02 3.32 -2.67
CA ASN A 522 -19.92 1.97 -2.12
C ASN A 522 -20.90 1.58 -0.99
N TYR A 523 -21.89 2.38 -0.68
CA TYR A 523 -22.88 2.06 0.38
C TYR A 523 -23.66 0.78 0.07
N GLY A 524 -24.00 0.51 -1.20
CA GLY A 524 -24.67 -0.72 -1.62
C GLY A 524 -23.88 -1.99 -1.35
N MET A 525 -22.54 -1.93 -1.45
CA MET A 525 -21.68 -3.05 -1.08
C MET A 525 -21.84 -3.39 0.41
N PHE A 526 -21.91 -2.40 1.29
CA PHE A 526 -22.10 -2.64 2.72
C PHE A 526 -23.48 -3.22 3.04
N GLU A 527 -24.53 -2.89 2.27
CA GLU A 527 -25.84 -3.56 2.42
C GLU A 527 -25.74 -5.06 2.12
N THR A 528 -24.94 -5.46 1.13
CA THR A 528 -24.71 -6.91 0.85
C THR A 528 -24.02 -7.62 2.01
N MET A 529 -23.29 -6.89 2.86
CA MET A 529 -22.63 -7.36 4.08
C MET A 529 -23.55 -7.27 5.32
N GLY A 530 -24.80 -6.87 5.14
CA GLY A 530 -25.81 -6.80 6.22
C GLY A 530 -25.85 -5.47 6.96
N TRP A 531 -25.30 -4.39 6.41
CA TRP A 531 -25.39 -3.05 6.99
C TRP A 531 -26.59 -2.27 6.49
N TYR A 532 -27.14 -1.41 7.33
CA TYR A 532 -28.30 -0.56 7.02
C TYR A 532 -28.15 0.82 7.65
N ALA A 533 -28.89 1.80 7.09
CA ALA A 533 -28.91 3.16 7.61
C ALA A 533 -30.08 3.40 8.56
N MET A 534 -29.86 4.26 9.54
CA MET A 534 -30.90 4.89 10.36
C MET A 534 -30.66 6.40 10.37
N TRP A 535 -31.71 7.17 10.54
CA TRP A 535 -31.63 8.61 10.76
C TRP A 535 -31.96 8.93 12.22
N ALA A 536 -31.05 9.66 12.88
CA ALA A 536 -31.19 10.06 14.28
C ALA A 536 -31.58 11.53 14.37
N GLU A 537 -32.83 11.83 14.76
CA GLU A 537 -33.25 13.18 15.02
C GLU A 537 -32.88 13.56 16.46
N ILE A 538 -31.92 14.50 16.62
CA ILE A 538 -31.35 14.88 17.90
C ILE A 538 -31.99 16.19 18.37
N PHE A 539 -32.53 16.19 19.57
CA PHE A 539 -33.18 17.34 20.21
C PHE A 539 -32.31 17.87 21.35
N THR A 540 -32.03 19.15 21.31
CA THR A 540 -31.23 19.86 22.31
C THR A 540 -32.11 20.83 23.09
N GLU A 541 -31.64 21.27 24.28
CA GLU A 541 -32.35 22.25 25.12
C GLU A 541 -32.45 23.61 24.42
N GLU A 542 -31.31 24.05 23.84
CA GLU A 542 -31.23 25.23 22.99
C GLU A 542 -30.83 24.83 21.57
N PRO A 543 -31.33 25.49 20.52
CA PRO A 543 -30.92 25.22 19.16
C PRO A 543 -29.40 25.36 18.99
N THR A 544 -28.77 24.37 18.40
CA THR A 544 -27.35 24.41 18.05
C THR A 544 -27.11 23.75 16.69
N GLN A 545 -26.12 24.24 15.95
CA GLN A 545 -25.59 23.59 14.74
C GLN A 545 -24.44 22.65 15.05
N ASP A 546 -23.87 22.78 16.25
CA ASP A 546 -22.66 22.04 16.66
C ASP A 546 -23.07 20.84 17.52
N LEU A 547 -23.36 19.74 16.83
CA LEU A 547 -23.71 18.44 17.40
C LEU A 547 -22.64 17.45 17.06
N PHE A 548 -22.14 16.74 18.06
CA PHE A 548 -21.21 15.62 17.91
C PHE A 548 -21.97 14.35 18.26
N TYR A 549 -22.07 13.43 17.32
CA TYR A 549 -22.84 12.20 17.53
C TYR A 549 -22.26 11.06 16.72
N CYS A 550 -22.41 9.87 17.24
CA CYS A 550 -22.16 8.61 16.53
C CYS A 550 -22.75 7.42 17.28
N ILE A 551 -22.75 6.26 16.63
CA ILE A 551 -23.02 4.98 17.29
C ILE A 551 -21.72 4.24 17.53
N TYR A 552 -21.66 3.56 18.68
CA TYR A 552 -20.60 2.64 19.06
C TYR A 552 -21.21 1.28 19.33
N SER A 553 -20.51 0.20 19.03
CA SER A 553 -20.99 -1.09 19.49
C SER A 553 -21.02 -1.11 21.04
N ALA A 554 -21.98 -1.79 21.61
CA ALA A 554 -22.07 -1.90 23.07
C ALA A 554 -20.79 -2.53 23.69
N GLN A 555 -20.05 -3.32 22.91
CA GLN A 555 -18.77 -3.88 23.31
C GLN A 555 -17.65 -2.83 23.35
N GLU A 556 -17.59 -1.92 22.38
CA GLU A 556 -16.61 -0.81 22.37
C GLU A 556 -16.80 0.09 23.57
N VAL A 557 -18.05 0.48 23.86
CA VAL A 557 -18.37 1.28 25.07
C VAL A 557 -17.92 0.57 26.34
N ALA A 558 -18.18 -0.74 26.45
CA ALA A 558 -17.79 -1.53 27.62
C ALA A 558 -16.27 -1.68 27.77
N VAL A 559 -15.53 -1.77 26.67
CA VAL A 559 -14.07 -1.98 26.67
C VAL A 559 -13.33 -0.66 26.91
N TYR A 560 -13.71 0.40 26.24
CA TYR A 560 -12.99 1.68 26.30
C TYR A 560 -13.46 2.60 27.41
N GLY A 561 -14.72 2.49 27.82
CA GLY A 561 -15.35 3.34 28.84
C GLY A 561 -15.82 4.69 28.31
N GLU A 562 -16.77 5.30 29.03
CA GLU A 562 -17.46 6.53 28.61
C GLU A 562 -16.52 7.70 28.32
N ALA A 563 -15.47 7.88 29.11
CA ALA A 563 -14.54 9.01 28.94
C ALA A 563 -13.75 8.91 27.61
N ALA A 564 -13.29 7.70 27.22
CA ALA A 564 -12.60 7.51 25.96
C ALA A 564 -13.55 7.62 24.77
N VAL A 565 -14.80 7.14 24.91
CA VAL A 565 -15.86 7.30 23.90
C VAL A 565 -16.22 8.78 23.71
N PHE A 566 -16.28 9.56 24.79
CA PHE A 566 -16.49 11.00 24.70
C PHE A 566 -15.39 11.72 23.90
N GLU A 567 -14.13 11.45 24.23
CA GLU A 567 -12.99 12.06 23.52
C GLU A 567 -12.96 11.65 22.03
N ASP A 568 -13.25 10.38 21.72
CA ASP A 568 -13.36 9.90 20.35
C ASP A 568 -14.52 10.59 19.61
N LEU A 569 -15.68 10.71 20.25
CA LEU A 569 -16.88 11.30 19.68
C LEU A 569 -16.68 12.77 19.28
N VAL A 570 -16.10 13.58 20.17
CA VAL A 570 -15.88 15.01 19.89
C VAL A 570 -14.71 15.26 18.94
N THR A 571 -13.82 14.29 18.77
CA THR A 571 -12.70 14.36 17.82
C THR A 571 -13.10 13.85 16.43
N TYR A 572 -13.91 12.79 16.36
CA TYR A 572 -14.32 12.10 15.14
C TYR A 572 -15.83 11.87 15.10
N PRO A 573 -16.65 12.91 15.08
CA PRO A 573 -18.09 12.75 14.97
C PRO A 573 -18.46 12.07 13.65
N CYS A 574 -19.66 11.47 13.61
CA CYS A 574 -20.27 11.14 12.32
C CYS A 574 -20.58 12.42 11.53
N ASP A 575 -20.79 12.28 10.22
CA ASP A 575 -21.06 13.44 9.37
C ASP A 575 -22.36 14.18 9.77
N ASN A 576 -22.56 15.39 9.25
CA ASN A 576 -23.67 16.26 9.63
C ASN A 576 -25.04 15.83 9.06
N THR A 577 -25.14 14.65 8.44
CA THR A 577 -26.42 14.16 7.87
C THR A 577 -27.34 13.51 8.90
N GLN A 578 -26.82 13.19 10.09
CA GLN A 578 -27.48 12.39 11.11
C GLN A 578 -27.89 10.98 10.62
N ILE A 579 -27.29 10.52 9.52
CA ILE A 579 -27.42 9.17 9.01
C ILE A 579 -26.35 8.30 9.69
N LEU A 580 -26.82 7.26 10.37
CA LEU A 580 -25.99 6.32 11.10
C LEU A 580 -26.08 4.95 10.43
N THR A 581 -24.94 4.34 10.16
CA THR A 581 -24.88 3.02 9.52
C THR A 581 -24.47 1.96 10.54
N GLY A 582 -25.13 0.81 10.54
CA GLY A 582 -24.84 -0.27 11.47
C GLY A 582 -25.17 -1.64 10.89
N GLU A 583 -24.48 -2.64 11.41
CA GLU A 583 -24.65 -4.05 11.05
C GLU A 583 -25.92 -4.63 11.68
N ASN A 584 -26.71 -5.36 10.88
CA ASN A 584 -27.93 -5.99 11.32
C ASN A 584 -27.66 -7.06 12.41
N GLY A 585 -28.44 -6.99 13.49
CA GLY A 585 -28.31 -7.93 14.60
C GLY A 585 -27.21 -7.59 15.62
N LYS A 586 -26.45 -6.51 15.44
CA LYS A 586 -25.44 -6.04 16.38
C LYS A 586 -26.02 -4.99 17.33
N LEU A 587 -25.57 -5.03 18.61
CA LEU A 587 -25.99 -4.07 19.62
C LEU A 587 -25.14 -2.81 19.58
N TYR A 588 -25.80 -1.66 19.53
CA TYR A 588 -25.17 -0.34 19.51
C TYR A 588 -25.67 0.55 20.64
N VAL A 589 -24.89 1.54 21.00
CA VAL A 589 -25.24 2.68 21.85
C VAL A 589 -25.04 3.94 21.03
N MET A 590 -26.05 4.77 20.94
CA MET A 590 -25.95 6.12 20.38
C MET A 590 -25.36 7.04 21.44
N CYS A 591 -24.32 7.78 21.06
CA CYS A 591 -23.71 8.81 21.86
C CYS A 591 -23.88 10.16 21.17
N ALA A 592 -24.25 11.19 21.93
CA ALA A 592 -24.41 12.53 21.40
C ALA A 592 -23.96 13.59 22.42
N VAL A 593 -23.30 14.64 21.93
CA VAL A 593 -22.85 15.81 22.70
C VAL A 593 -23.31 17.07 21.99
N ALA A 594 -23.95 17.95 22.69
CA ALA A 594 -24.28 19.30 22.20
C ALA A 594 -23.13 20.26 22.55
N MET A 595 -22.89 21.23 21.69
CA MET A 595 -22.02 22.35 22.01
C MET A 595 -22.86 23.62 22.20
N ASP A 596 -22.57 24.43 23.22
CA ASP A 596 -23.16 25.74 23.37
C ASP A 596 -22.48 26.75 22.43
N TYR A 597 -23.05 27.99 22.36
CA TYR A 597 -22.52 29.05 21.48
C TYR A 597 -21.11 29.53 21.84
N ARG A 598 -20.59 29.14 23.04
CA ARG A 598 -19.22 29.42 23.48
C ARG A 598 -18.25 28.29 23.18
N GLY A 599 -18.73 27.16 22.66
CA GLY A 599 -17.92 25.99 22.39
C GLY A 599 -17.65 25.13 23.62
N ASN A 600 -18.46 25.19 24.67
CA ASN A 600 -18.43 24.23 25.76
C ASN A 600 -19.23 22.98 25.36
N TYR A 601 -18.70 21.82 25.69
CA TYR A 601 -19.41 20.57 25.47
C TYR A 601 -20.35 20.25 26.62
N SER A 602 -21.54 19.74 26.29
CA SER A 602 -22.45 19.15 27.26
C SER A 602 -21.92 17.85 27.82
N GLU A 603 -22.58 17.34 28.87
CA GLU A 603 -22.43 15.91 29.19
C GLU A 603 -22.88 15.07 28.00
N MET A 604 -22.21 13.89 27.84
CA MET A 604 -22.54 12.96 26.76
C MET A 604 -23.88 12.28 27.07
N TRP A 605 -24.86 12.49 26.20
CA TRP A 605 -26.09 11.72 26.21
C TRP A 605 -25.82 10.33 25.60
N MET A 606 -26.34 9.29 26.23
CA MET A 606 -26.21 7.90 25.76
C MET A 606 -27.58 7.23 25.72
N SER A 607 -27.85 6.51 24.64
CA SER A 607 -29.07 5.69 24.55
C SER A 607 -28.92 4.41 25.37
N GLU A 608 -30.07 3.79 25.73
CA GLU A 608 -30.05 2.36 26.02
C GLU A 608 -29.51 1.58 24.79
N PRO A 609 -28.84 0.44 24.98
CA PRO A 609 -28.39 -0.39 23.86
C PRO A 609 -29.56 -0.79 22.97
N PHE A 610 -29.42 -0.58 21.65
CA PHE A 610 -30.41 -0.96 20.65
C PHE A 610 -29.78 -1.81 19.56
N MET A 611 -30.60 -2.49 18.79
CA MET A 611 -30.16 -3.40 17.74
C MET A 611 -30.75 -2.96 16.40
N TYR A 612 -29.89 -2.94 15.36
CA TYR A 612 -30.40 -2.85 14.00
C TYR A 612 -31.14 -4.15 13.67
N ASN A 613 -32.45 -4.05 13.40
CA ASN A 613 -33.29 -5.16 13.00
C ASN A 613 -33.89 -4.82 11.64
N TYR A 614 -33.22 -5.22 10.58
CA TYR A 614 -33.70 -5.03 9.22
C TYR A 614 -34.33 -6.33 8.71
N ASP A 615 -35.55 -6.20 8.22
CA ASP A 615 -36.13 -7.08 7.22
C ASP A 615 -36.85 -6.25 6.16
N ALA A 616 -37.08 -6.84 4.99
CA ALA A 616 -37.70 -6.11 3.88
C ALA A 616 -39.10 -5.54 4.21
N SER A 617 -39.75 -6.02 5.27
CA SER A 617 -41.08 -5.54 5.72
C SER A 617 -40.98 -4.33 6.67
N THR A 618 -39.80 -4.08 7.24
CA THR A 618 -39.56 -2.96 8.17
C THR A 618 -38.87 -1.77 7.51
N LYS A 619 -38.39 -1.93 6.27
CA LYS A 619 -37.75 -0.88 5.48
C LYS A 619 -38.65 0.34 5.31
N ARG A 620 -38.10 1.54 5.55
CA ARG A 620 -38.82 2.81 5.32
C ARG A 620 -38.51 3.36 3.93
N PRO A 621 -39.48 4.13 3.35
CA PRO A 621 -39.25 4.84 2.08
C PRO A 621 -38.10 5.85 2.19
N LEU A 622 -37.20 5.84 1.21
CA LEU A 622 -36.04 6.74 1.20
C LEU A 622 -36.43 8.22 1.09
N GLU A 623 -37.55 8.53 0.44
CA GLU A 623 -38.08 9.90 0.27
C GLU A 623 -38.26 10.63 1.60
N GLU A 624 -38.64 9.90 2.67
CA GLU A 624 -38.81 10.49 4.02
C GLU A 624 -37.47 11.00 4.58
N LEU A 625 -36.37 10.31 4.27
CA LEU A 625 -35.02 10.67 4.69
C LEU A 625 -34.48 11.84 3.88
N ILE A 626 -34.65 11.79 2.55
CA ILE A 626 -34.12 12.78 1.61
C ILE A 626 -34.72 14.17 1.89
N GLU A 627 -36.01 14.26 2.10
CA GLU A 627 -36.69 15.55 2.39
C GLU A 627 -36.12 16.22 3.66
N LYS A 628 -35.76 15.42 4.67
CA LYS A 628 -35.24 15.92 5.95
C LYS A 628 -33.76 16.27 5.92
N VAL A 629 -32.95 15.47 5.25
CA VAL A 629 -31.48 15.58 5.29
C VAL A 629 -30.94 16.53 4.23
N PHE A 630 -31.46 16.47 3.00
CA PHE A 630 -30.91 17.19 1.85
C PHE A 630 -31.65 18.42 1.42
N GLY A 631 -32.75 18.76 2.10
CA GLY A 631 -33.57 19.93 1.79
C GLY A 631 -32.91 21.31 1.98
N ALA A 632 -31.71 21.39 2.53
CA ALA A 632 -31.01 22.64 2.87
C ALA A 632 -29.47 22.53 2.69
N LYS A 633 -28.96 22.20 1.51
CA LYS A 633 -27.48 22.22 1.27
C LYS A 633 -27.00 23.66 0.99
N SER A 634 -26.04 24.14 1.78
CA SER A 634 -25.19 25.30 1.49
C SER A 634 -23.77 24.79 1.12
N SER A 635 -23.27 25.17 -0.06
CA SER A 635 -22.00 24.74 -0.64
C SER A 635 -20.84 25.73 -0.42
N ALA A 636 -20.80 26.47 0.68
CA ALA A 636 -19.71 27.41 0.95
C ALA A 636 -18.46 26.66 1.48
N LYS A 637 -17.28 26.93 0.88
CA LYS A 637 -15.99 26.48 1.40
C LYS A 637 -15.77 27.04 2.81
N GLN A 638 -15.44 26.18 3.77
CA GLN A 638 -15.19 26.58 5.17
C GLN A 638 -13.71 26.42 5.50
N LEU A 639 -13.18 27.39 6.26
CA LEU A 639 -11.84 27.29 6.84
C LEU A 639 -11.79 26.19 7.90
N LYS A 640 -10.62 25.53 8.03
CA LYS A 640 -10.38 24.49 9.03
C LYS A 640 -9.09 24.80 9.80
N VAL A 641 -9.04 24.38 11.07
CA VAL A 641 -7.80 24.36 11.84
C VAL A 641 -6.91 23.24 11.31
N GLN A 642 -5.67 23.57 11.02
CA GLN A 642 -4.66 22.65 10.49
C GLN A 642 -3.65 22.30 11.57
N SER A 643 -3.04 21.11 11.48
CA SER A 643 -1.95 20.69 12.37
C SER A 643 -0.99 19.76 11.62
N THR A 644 0.30 19.89 11.91
CA THR A 644 1.32 18.96 11.43
C THR A 644 1.41 17.70 12.29
N ILE A 645 0.71 17.67 13.44
CA ILE A 645 0.67 16.51 14.33
C ILE A 645 -0.35 15.51 13.78
N PRO A 646 0.04 14.25 13.49
CA PRO A 646 -0.90 13.24 13.03
C PRO A 646 -2.05 13.03 14.01
N ALA A 647 -3.28 12.98 13.51
CA ALA A 647 -4.45 12.66 14.32
C ALA A 647 -4.40 11.19 14.81
N ALA A 648 -4.88 10.92 16.01
CA ALA A 648 -5.06 9.57 16.50
C ALA A 648 -6.12 8.83 15.64
N LYS A 649 -6.07 7.49 15.64
CA LYS A 649 -7.11 6.70 14.93
C LYS A 649 -8.39 6.66 15.76
N PRO A 650 -9.58 6.71 15.11
CA PRO A 650 -10.85 6.51 15.80
C PRO A 650 -10.92 5.16 16.52
N LEU A 651 -11.62 5.11 17.64
CA LEU A 651 -11.83 3.86 18.40
C LEU A 651 -12.78 2.89 17.71
N ARG A 652 -13.64 3.38 16.84
CA ARG A 652 -14.64 2.60 16.12
C ARG A 652 -14.24 2.27 14.69
N ALA A 653 -14.71 1.14 14.18
CA ALA A 653 -14.70 0.87 12.76
C ALA A 653 -15.78 1.77 12.09
N THR A 654 -15.34 2.75 11.33
CA THR A 654 -16.23 3.60 10.53
C THR A 654 -16.26 3.12 9.08
N MET A 655 -17.44 3.10 8.48
CA MET A 655 -17.53 3.16 7.02
C MET A 655 -16.96 4.53 6.58
N ARG A 656 -15.88 4.51 5.83
CA ARG A 656 -15.33 5.67 5.11
C ARG A 656 -15.37 5.40 3.64
#